data_3d0847fb18cf5bcb65633048d60062f4
#
_entry.id   3d0847fb18cf5bcb65633048d60062f4
#
_cell.length_a   1.000
_cell.length_b   1.000
_cell.length_c   1.000
_cell.angle_alpha   90.00
_cell.angle_beta   90.00
_cell.angle_gamma   90.00
#
_symmetry.space_group_name_H-M   'P 1'
#
loop_
_entity.id
_entity.type
_entity.pdbx_description
1 polymer ?
#
loop_
_entity_poly.entity_id
_entity_poly.type
_entity_poly.pdbx_seq_one_letter_code
_entity_poly.pdbx_strand_id
1 'polypeptide(L)'
;MSSWYLQQISIEGFRGINNEGAPLVLKLKPEKVNSVSAPNGVGKTSIFDALVYAITGRIAKLDDLPAAEQGSTYYLNRFHSGGVGTIMLTLSPSGGGNPVMVTIQRDAAGLRTVSASNGADGNAILADLNREFVLLDGKTFQEFIDLTPQKRGRSFAGLLGLKRYSALRQGLASLAHTRSFNNHFGVAAKHAEQKAAAVSAQRASANIKEAYNALVGDDYDPAQSEADMLARAHSALSSIPLLKPLCDGRTFEEIDPGSCVDAAKAAEGGEARNKLATIIRDHSRWTEALATAPSAEDAAELNALSKARDDALELTQGDVFRQLFSVSEAILADAAWQDPTTCPTCDRSGPDSVLDHVRDKLAAFDAVEAASKTLAASWISKGWNQLDDLEKLGVQPEESSLLADAKTNGVKGSLSEEQTRTLVKWVKTLADRAMAKISELLQAKVELEAGLPDKLTAVVEKAEAARRLQANLSDLRSANAKHEEVTNELNHIRQVKEFLDQASGVFATAESNASARRLAAIEPRTKEIFAAIMFSDVVPALKKRAGSEELAISLAEFWTLPDISAQAVLSESYRNAFAISVYLAAAALYGGGAKFLILDDVTSSFDSGHQFHLMNVIKTQFARPGVPDGPQVILLSHDTALEKLFNTNSNEGGWWHQCIQGTARTSVLPQSGAVHKIRDATHNFLDTGNITDAAPRIRQYLEFKLEEVIQKVAIPVPIGVAFNDDKQMAKTLIDAIKEAVNLHQAAGSLVLEPVQVTGLQTSVTTIVTNYLSHWATGQTQAFSAPSLKGVMQAIDDFARCFQFEDPQGSGQFRYYRSLSQKV
;
A
#
# COMPACT_ATOMS: atom_id res chain seq x y z
N MET A 1 5.90 5.10 -27.28
CA MET A 1 5.36 5.96 -26.21
C MET A 1 6.11 7.28 -26.30
N SER A 2 5.40 8.40 -26.32
CA SER A 2 6.02 9.73 -26.31
C SER A 2 6.68 9.96 -24.95
N SER A 3 7.92 10.42 -24.94
CA SER A 3 8.57 10.85 -23.70
C SER A 3 8.56 12.37 -23.59
N TRP A 4 8.54 12.90 -22.37
CA TRP A 4 8.17 14.28 -22.09
C TRP A 4 9.23 15.00 -21.28
N TYR A 5 9.56 16.24 -21.66
CA TYR A 5 10.27 17.23 -20.87
C TYR A 5 9.27 18.20 -20.22
N LEU A 6 9.60 18.74 -19.06
CA LEU A 6 8.80 19.74 -18.37
C LEU A 6 9.31 21.15 -18.70
N GLN A 7 8.49 21.94 -19.39
CA GLN A 7 8.85 23.31 -19.80
C GLN A 7 8.36 24.38 -18.83
N GLN A 8 7.20 24.14 -18.20
CA GLN A 8 6.63 25.13 -17.29
C GLN A 8 5.75 24.45 -16.24
N ILE A 9 5.77 25.01 -15.05
CA ILE A 9 4.88 24.70 -13.95
C ILE A 9 4.13 25.97 -13.61
N SER A 10 2.80 25.91 -13.51
CA SER A 10 1.96 26.99 -13.02
C SER A 10 1.11 26.48 -11.85
N ILE A 11 1.05 27.24 -10.75
CA ILE A 11 0.35 26.81 -9.52
C ILE A 11 -0.44 28.00 -8.96
N GLU A 12 -1.70 27.77 -8.63
CA GLU A 12 -2.59 28.71 -7.96
C GLU A 12 -3.46 27.99 -6.93
N GLY A 13 -3.65 28.56 -5.77
CA GLY A 13 -4.57 28.07 -4.73
C GLY A 13 -4.19 26.73 -4.11
N PHE A 14 -2.93 26.26 -4.25
CA PHE A 14 -2.52 24.93 -3.82
C PHE A 14 -1.43 24.97 -2.74
N ARG A 15 -1.64 24.28 -1.62
CA ARG A 15 -0.70 24.21 -0.48
C ARG A 15 -0.29 25.62 0.00
N GLY A 16 1.00 25.88 0.12
CA GLY A 16 1.59 27.15 0.50
C GLY A 16 1.64 28.20 -0.63
N ILE A 17 0.95 27.99 -1.76
CA ILE A 17 0.92 28.90 -2.90
C ILE A 17 -0.51 29.41 -3.08
N ASN A 18 -0.75 30.65 -2.65
CA ASN A 18 -2.04 31.33 -2.83
C ASN A 18 -2.18 31.82 -4.26
N ASN A 19 -1.42 32.87 -4.60
CA ASN A 19 -1.29 33.42 -5.95
C ASN A 19 -2.61 33.65 -6.67
N GLU A 20 -3.65 34.08 -5.95
CA GLU A 20 -4.99 34.30 -6.44
C GLU A 20 -5.04 35.29 -7.60
N GLY A 21 -5.55 34.84 -8.75
CA GLY A 21 -5.62 35.64 -9.98
C GLY A 21 -4.28 35.88 -10.70
N ALA A 22 -3.15 35.42 -10.13
CA ALA A 22 -1.82 35.56 -10.72
C ALA A 22 -0.96 34.33 -10.39
N PRO A 23 -1.15 33.18 -11.10
CA PRO A 23 -0.48 31.93 -10.78
C PRO A 23 1.05 32.07 -10.66
N LEU A 24 1.66 31.30 -9.74
CA LEU A 24 3.11 31.13 -9.74
C LEU A 24 3.53 30.41 -11.02
N VAL A 25 4.33 31.04 -11.86
CA VAL A 25 4.82 30.45 -13.10
C VAL A 25 6.33 30.24 -13.03
N LEU A 26 6.78 28.99 -13.10
CA LEU A 26 8.17 28.59 -13.19
C LEU A 26 8.48 28.11 -14.61
N LYS A 27 9.35 28.81 -15.32
CA LYS A 27 9.81 28.43 -16.65
C LYS A 27 11.05 27.56 -16.53
N LEU A 28 11.06 26.43 -17.22
CA LEU A 28 12.14 25.45 -17.17
C LEU A 28 12.75 25.26 -18.57
N LYS A 29 14.02 24.90 -18.61
CA LYS A 29 14.78 24.70 -19.82
C LYS A 29 15.15 23.23 -19.97
N PRO A 30 14.56 22.49 -20.93
CA PRO A 30 14.83 21.06 -21.13
C PRO A 30 16.29 20.74 -21.41
N GLU A 31 17.02 21.66 -22.02
CA GLU A 31 18.42 21.55 -22.42
C GLU A 31 19.43 21.92 -21.32
N LYS A 32 18.95 22.32 -20.14
CA LYS A 32 19.79 22.76 -19.02
C LYS A 32 19.45 22.05 -17.73
N VAL A 33 20.39 22.04 -16.80
CA VAL A 33 20.07 21.76 -15.40
C VAL A 33 19.27 22.94 -14.85
N ASN A 34 18.15 22.69 -14.22
CA ASN A 34 17.27 23.72 -13.66
C ASN A 34 17.37 23.68 -12.13
N SER A 35 17.40 24.85 -11.51
CA SER A 35 17.33 24.94 -10.06
C SER A 35 16.40 26.07 -9.61
N VAL A 36 15.74 25.83 -8.50
CA VAL A 36 14.87 26.80 -7.83
C VAL A 36 15.31 26.88 -6.39
N SER A 37 15.78 28.07 -5.98
CA SER A 37 16.07 28.36 -4.56
C SER A 37 14.97 29.17 -3.92
N ALA A 38 14.78 28.95 -2.63
CA ALA A 38 13.86 29.74 -1.81
C ALA A 38 14.24 29.66 -0.33
N PRO A 39 14.05 30.73 0.42
CA PRO A 39 14.08 30.67 1.88
C PRO A 39 13.05 29.67 2.43
N ASN A 40 13.28 29.20 3.65
CA ASN A 40 12.33 28.30 4.30
C ASN A 40 10.95 29.01 4.46
N GLY A 41 9.88 28.23 4.24
CA GLY A 41 8.49 28.73 4.37
C GLY A 41 7.93 29.45 3.15
N VAL A 42 8.71 29.72 2.08
CA VAL A 42 8.24 30.43 0.89
C VAL A 42 7.40 29.57 -0.07
N GLY A 43 7.41 28.24 0.09
CA GLY A 43 6.56 27.37 -0.75
C GLY A 43 7.31 26.37 -1.64
N LYS A 44 8.60 26.17 -1.45
CA LYS A 44 9.43 25.19 -2.17
C LYS A 44 8.83 23.78 -2.10
N THR A 45 8.58 23.29 -0.88
CA THR A 45 7.91 22.00 -0.67
C THR A 45 6.49 21.97 -1.25
N SER A 46 5.82 23.13 -1.35
CA SER A 46 4.49 23.22 -1.98
C SER A 46 4.57 23.04 -3.49
N ILE A 47 5.66 23.47 -4.15
CA ILE A 47 5.92 23.18 -5.56
C ILE A 47 6.14 21.68 -5.76
N PHE A 48 6.95 21.05 -4.90
CA PHE A 48 7.16 19.61 -4.94
C PHE A 48 5.84 18.84 -4.70
N ASP A 49 5.09 19.20 -3.66
CA ASP A 49 3.77 18.61 -3.37
C ASP A 49 2.78 18.77 -4.52
N ALA A 50 2.80 19.93 -5.22
CA ALA A 50 1.95 20.16 -6.38
C ALA A 50 2.28 19.19 -7.53
N LEU A 51 3.57 18.95 -7.77
CA LEU A 51 4.02 17.98 -8.77
C LEU A 51 3.70 16.53 -8.35
N VAL A 52 3.89 16.18 -7.08
CA VAL A 52 3.48 14.89 -6.53
C VAL A 52 1.98 14.69 -6.74
N TYR A 53 1.15 15.66 -6.36
CA TYR A 53 -0.29 15.58 -6.55
C TYR A 53 -0.70 15.51 -8.03
N ALA A 54 -0.08 16.33 -8.87
CA ALA A 54 -0.36 16.34 -10.29
C ALA A 54 -0.10 14.96 -10.93
N ILE A 55 1.01 14.31 -10.60
CA ILE A 55 1.43 13.04 -11.21
C ILE A 55 0.74 11.85 -10.54
N THR A 56 0.68 11.82 -9.20
CA THR A 56 0.21 10.63 -8.45
C THR A 56 -1.25 10.71 -8.02
N GLY A 57 -1.86 11.90 -8.02
CA GLY A 57 -3.23 12.15 -7.56
C GLY A 57 -3.39 12.28 -6.05
N ARG A 58 -2.33 12.12 -5.26
CA ARG A 58 -2.36 12.20 -3.80
C ARG A 58 -1.05 12.72 -3.22
N ILE A 59 -1.11 13.18 -1.97
CA ILE A 59 0.07 13.53 -1.16
C ILE A 59 0.04 12.65 0.09
N ALA A 60 0.85 11.60 0.11
CA ALA A 60 0.82 10.59 1.17
C ALA A 60 0.91 11.19 2.57
N LYS A 61 1.83 12.13 2.81
CA LYS A 61 2.00 12.80 4.11
C LYS A 61 0.76 13.56 4.62
N LEU A 62 -0.20 13.90 3.74
CA LEU A 62 -1.47 14.50 4.14
C LEU A 62 -2.55 13.46 4.35
N ASP A 63 -2.58 12.43 3.49
CA ASP A 63 -3.57 11.37 3.54
C ASP A 63 -3.35 10.45 4.76
N ASP A 64 -2.09 10.30 5.19
CA ASP A 64 -1.68 9.49 6.35
C ASP A 64 -1.88 10.22 7.70
N LEU A 65 -2.29 11.51 7.69
CA LEU A 65 -2.60 12.22 8.92
C LEU A 65 -3.83 11.62 9.61
N PRO A 66 -3.85 11.59 10.95
CA PRO A 66 -5.04 11.16 11.70
C PRO A 66 -6.29 11.93 11.25
N ALA A 67 -7.44 11.28 11.24
CA ALA A 67 -8.70 11.89 10.79
C ALA A 67 -9.04 13.19 11.54
N ALA A 68 -8.63 13.31 12.80
CA ALA A 68 -8.78 14.52 13.62
C ALA A 68 -8.01 15.72 13.07
N GLU A 69 -6.91 15.50 12.35
CA GLU A 69 -6.09 16.57 11.76
C GLU A 69 -6.57 17.02 10.38
N GLN A 70 -7.60 16.38 9.83
CA GLN A 70 -8.26 16.75 8.57
C GLN A 70 -7.29 17.03 7.41
N GLY A 71 -6.33 16.11 7.19
CA GLY A 71 -5.26 16.27 6.19
C GLY A 71 -5.75 16.68 4.80
N SER A 72 -6.93 16.22 4.38
CA SER A 72 -7.55 16.56 3.10
C SER A 72 -7.80 18.06 2.89
N THR A 73 -7.99 18.84 3.96
CA THR A 73 -8.23 20.30 3.89
C THR A 73 -6.97 21.09 3.56
N TYR A 74 -5.78 20.49 3.72
CA TYR A 74 -4.48 21.13 3.50
C TYR A 74 -3.94 20.98 2.07
N TYR A 75 -4.70 20.37 1.17
CA TYR A 75 -4.38 20.38 -0.25
C TYR A 75 -4.56 21.75 -0.87
N LEU A 76 -5.61 22.49 -0.47
CA LEU A 76 -5.84 23.84 -0.91
C LEU A 76 -5.14 24.86 -0.01
N ASN A 77 -4.78 25.99 -0.57
CA ASN A 77 -4.28 27.12 0.21
C ASN A 77 -5.42 27.70 1.06
N ARG A 78 -5.18 27.84 2.36
CA ARG A 78 -6.21 28.29 3.32
C ARG A 78 -6.59 29.77 3.18
N PHE A 79 -5.81 30.54 2.45
CA PHE A 79 -6.06 31.97 2.18
C PHE A 79 -6.65 32.21 0.78
N HIS A 80 -6.78 31.15 -0.03
CA HIS A 80 -7.33 31.24 -1.38
C HIS A 80 -8.85 31.26 -1.35
N SER A 81 -9.46 32.36 -1.85
CA SER A 81 -10.91 32.54 -1.79
C SER A 81 -11.67 31.75 -2.84
N GLY A 82 -11.01 31.37 -3.93
CA GLY A 82 -11.63 30.69 -5.08
C GLY A 82 -12.03 29.24 -4.83
N GLY A 83 -11.61 28.60 -3.72
CA GLY A 83 -12.01 27.24 -3.36
C GLY A 83 -11.54 26.13 -4.32
N VAL A 84 -10.70 26.48 -5.29
CA VAL A 84 -10.14 25.53 -6.28
C VAL A 84 -8.63 25.74 -6.38
N GLY A 85 -7.86 24.67 -6.19
CA GLY A 85 -6.42 24.67 -6.47
C GLY A 85 -6.16 24.21 -7.89
N THR A 86 -5.36 24.97 -8.65
CA THR A 86 -5.03 24.68 -10.04
C THR A 86 -3.52 24.46 -10.21
N ILE A 87 -3.16 23.36 -10.84
CA ILE A 87 -1.77 23.03 -11.24
C ILE A 87 -1.77 22.81 -12.74
N MET A 88 -0.85 23.47 -13.44
CA MET A 88 -0.75 23.37 -14.88
C MET A 88 0.70 22.99 -15.26
N LEU A 89 0.85 21.91 -16.01
CA LEU A 89 2.13 21.41 -16.49
C LEU A 89 2.20 21.60 -18.01
N THR A 90 3.21 22.33 -18.50
CA THR A 90 3.49 22.41 -19.92
C THR A 90 4.59 21.39 -20.25
N LEU A 91 4.26 20.39 -21.04
CA LEU A 91 5.11 19.26 -21.39
C LEU A 91 5.47 19.31 -22.87
N SER A 92 6.75 19.18 -23.20
CA SER A 92 7.19 19.06 -24.59
C SER A 92 7.61 17.62 -24.92
N PRO A 93 7.16 17.07 -26.04
CA PRO A 93 7.58 15.74 -26.47
C PRO A 93 9.07 15.71 -26.84
N SER A 94 9.79 14.68 -26.41
CA SER A 94 11.24 14.53 -26.67
C SER A 94 11.59 14.36 -28.15
N GLY A 95 10.65 13.84 -28.94
CA GLY A 95 10.79 13.67 -30.40
C GLY A 95 10.46 14.93 -31.21
N GLY A 96 10.23 16.08 -30.57
CA GLY A 96 9.76 17.29 -31.22
C GLY A 96 8.23 17.32 -31.38
N GLY A 97 7.67 18.51 -31.58
CA GLY A 97 6.24 18.74 -31.71
C GLY A 97 5.73 19.85 -30.78
N ASN A 98 4.43 20.12 -30.85
CA ASN A 98 3.82 21.15 -30.03
C ASN A 98 3.73 20.72 -28.55
N PRO A 99 4.03 21.61 -27.60
CA PRO A 99 3.84 21.35 -26.18
C PRO A 99 2.38 21.04 -25.87
N VAL A 100 2.18 20.13 -24.92
CA VAL A 100 0.87 19.81 -24.36
C VAL A 100 0.77 20.42 -22.96
N MET A 101 -0.30 21.14 -22.71
CA MET A 101 -0.60 21.68 -21.40
C MET A 101 -1.60 20.76 -20.68
N VAL A 102 -1.20 20.21 -19.55
CA VAL A 102 -2.05 19.39 -18.69
C VAL A 102 -2.44 20.22 -17.48
N THR A 103 -3.74 20.41 -17.30
CA THR A 103 -4.33 21.16 -16.18
C THR A 103 -4.98 20.19 -15.21
N ILE A 104 -4.57 20.30 -13.96
CA ILE A 104 -5.09 19.52 -12.83
C ILE A 104 -5.75 20.49 -11.86
N GLN A 105 -7.01 20.25 -11.53
CA GLN A 105 -7.74 21.03 -10.55
C GLN A 105 -8.22 20.15 -9.41
N ARG A 106 -8.27 20.72 -8.23
CA ARG A 106 -8.89 20.14 -7.04
C ARG A 106 -9.80 21.16 -6.39
N ASP A 107 -11.03 20.78 -6.18
CA ASP A 107 -12.00 21.61 -5.46
C ASP A 107 -11.98 21.36 -3.94
N ALA A 108 -12.77 22.16 -3.22
CA ALA A 108 -12.91 22.05 -1.76
C ALA A 108 -13.55 20.72 -1.32
N ALA A 109 -14.32 20.08 -2.18
CA ALA A 109 -14.90 18.75 -1.92
C ALA A 109 -13.88 17.61 -2.13
N GLY A 110 -12.70 17.92 -2.69
CA GLY A 110 -11.65 16.96 -2.96
C GLY A 110 -11.73 16.32 -4.35
N LEU A 111 -12.67 16.75 -5.20
CA LEU A 111 -12.78 16.26 -6.56
C LEU A 111 -11.57 16.72 -7.38
N ARG A 112 -10.87 15.75 -7.99
CA ARG A 112 -9.75 15.99 -8.89
C ARG A 112 -10.21 15.89 -10.33
N THR A 113 -10.01 16.93 -11.11
CA THR A 113 -10.25 16.95 -12.55
C THR A 113 -8.94 17.11 -13.32
N VAL A 114 -8.82 16.47 -14.47
CA VAL A 114 -7.64 16.55 -15.34
C VAL A 114 -8.13 16.85 -16.75
N SER A 115 -7.55 17.89 -17.36
CA SER A 115 -7.76 18.20 -18.76
C SER A 115 -6.42 18.43 -19.47
N ALA A 116 -6.40 18.28 -20.78
CA ALA A 116 -5.18 18.52 -21.56
C ALA A 116 -5.52 19.31 -22.84
N SER A 117 -4.56 20.10 -23.31
CA SER A 117 -4.69 20.81 -24.59
C SER A 117 -4.57 19.85 -25.77
N ASN A 118 -4.98 20.32 -26.94
CA ASN A 118 -4.78 19.64 -28.25
C ASN A 118 -5.46 18.25 -28.33
N GLY A 119 -6.52 18.00 -27.56
CA GLY A 119 -7.23 16.71 -27.56
C GLY A 119 -6.44 15.55 -26.96
N ALA A 120 -5.34 15.82 -26.26
CA ALA A 120 -4.55 14.78 -25.59
C ALA A 120 -5.26 14.23 -24.35
N ASP A 121 -4.99 12.96 -24.01
CA ASP A 121 -5.45 12.37 -22.76
C ASP A 121 -4.48 12.74 -21.62
N GLY A 122 -4.89 13.72 -20.80
CA GLY A 122 -4.10 14.17 -19.66
C GLY A 122 -3.84 13.07 -18.61
N ASN A 123 -4.79 12.17 -18.37
CA ASN A 123 -4.62 11.08 -17.41
C ASN A 123 -3.60 10.05 -17.92
N ALA A 124 -3.64 9.71 -19.21
CA ALA A 124 -2.65 8.81 -19.81
C ALA A 124 -1.23 9.40 -19.73
N ILE A 125 -1.08 10.70 -20.02
CA ILE A 125 0.21 11.40 -19.90
C ILE A 125 0.72 11.34 -18.46
N LEU A 126 -0.11 11.70 -17.47
CA LEU A 126 0.28 11.69 -16.06
C LEU A 126 0.63 10.28 -15.57
N ALA A 127 -0.08 9.25 -16.05
CA ALA A 127 0.25 7.85 -15.74
C ALA A 127 1.61 7.43 -16.31
N ASP A 128 1.98 7.89 -17.50
CA ASP A 128 3.29 7.65 -18.10
C ASP A 128 4.43 8.36 -17.34
N LEU A 129 4.13 9.53 -16.74
CA LEU A 129 5.07 10.28 -15.91
C LEU A 129 5.26 9.68 -14.50
N ASN A 130 4.32 8.87 -14.03
CA ASN A 130 4.34 8.32 -12.67
C ASN A 130 5.38 7.20 -12.54
N ARG A 131 6.62 7.58 -12.26
CA ARG A 131 7.76 6.68 -12.00
C ARG A 131 8.40 7.04 -10.66
N GLU A 132 8.87 6.04 -9.94
CA GLU A 132 9.43 6.17 -8.58
C GLU A 132 10.66 7.11 -8.49
N PHE A 133 11.35 7.36 -9.59
CA PHE A 133 12.55 8.22 -9.64
C PHE A 133 12.28 9.62 -10.21
N VAL A 134 11.06 9.96 -10.59
CA VAL A 134 10.74 11.28 -11.17
C VAL A 134 10.67 12.37 -10.11
N LEU A 135 10.13 12.02 -8.95
CA LEU A 135 9.91 12.93 -7.83
C LEU A 135 10.65 12.36 -6.61
N LEU A 136 11.78 12.98 -6.28
CA LEU A 136 12.69 12.51 -5.23
C LEU A 136 12.92 13.60 -4.20
N ASP A 137 12.69 13.29 -2.94
CA ASP A 137 13.01 14.15 -1.80
C ASP A 137 14.02 13.47 -0.86
N GLY A 138 14.59 14.23 0.06
CA GLY A 138 15.54 13.70 1.02
C GLY A 138 14.97 12.56 1.87
N LYS A 139 13.68 12.59 2.17
CA LYS A 139 12.99 11.55 2.93
C LYS A 139 12.92 10.23 2.15
N THR A 140 12.68 10.27 0.84
CA THR A 140 12.68 9.07 -0.02
C THR A 140 14.00 8.30 0.08
N PHE A 141 15.12 9.00 0.15
CA PHE A 141 16.43 8.35 0.25
C PHE A 141 16.66 7.74 1.65
N GLN A 142 16.30 8.45 2.71
CA GLN A 142 16.38 7.93 4.07
C GLN A 142 15.48 6.70 4.23
N GLU A 143 14.23 6.80 3.82
CA GLU A 143 13.30 5.68 3.86
C GLU A 143 13.83 4.45 3.09
N PHE A 144 14.39 4.64 1.89
CA PHE A 144 14.98 3.53 1.14
C PHE A 144 16.08 2.82 1.92
N ILE A 145 16.93 3.56 2.61
CA ILE A 145 18.02 3.00 3.42
C ILE A 145 17.49 2.32 4.69
N ASP A 146 16.54 2.94 5.38
CA ASP A 146 16.05 2.50 6.68
C ASP A 146 15.00 1.38 6.59
N LEU A 147 14.43 1.15 5.41
CA LEU A 147 13.52 0.04 5.18
C LEU A 147 14.18 -1.31 5.49
N THR A 148 13.38 -2.24 6.04
CA THR A 148 13.80 -3.64 6.16
C THR A 148 14.13 -4.22 4.78
N PRO A 149 15.02 -5.23 4.68
CA PRO A 149 15.42 -5.80 3.38
C PRO A 149 14.25 -6.21 2.49
N GLN A 150 13.17 -6.71 3.07
CA GLN A 150 11.95 -7.09 2.33
C GLN A 150 11.20 -5.87 1.80
N LYS A 151 10.95 -4.85 2.64
CA LYS A 151 10.28 -3.60 2.21
C LYS A 151 11.13 -2.86 1.18
N ARG A 152 12.44 -2.81 1.38
CA ARG A 152 13.40 -2.22 0.41
C ARG A 152 13.34 -2.92 -0.93
N GLY A 153 13.29 -4.24 -0.96
CA GLY A 153 13.15 -5.00 -2.20
C GLY A 153 11.88 -4.66 -2.97
N ARG A 154 10.76 -4.45 -2.27
CA ARG A 154 9.49 -4.02 -2.87
C ARG A 154 9.56 -2.60 -3.44
N SER A 155 10.11 -1.66 -2.68
CA SER A 155 10.35 -0.28 -3.16
C SER A 155 11.27 -0.27 -4.37
N PHE A 156 12.32 -1.07 -4.34
CA PHE A 156 13.28 -1.20 -5.44
C PHE A 156 12.65 -1.81 -6.71
N ALA A 157 11.74 -2.76 -6.58
CA ALA A 157 10.99 -3.28 -7.72
C ALA A 157 10.18 -2.18 -8.41
N GLY A 158 9.61 -1.24 -7.64
CA GLY A 158 8.98 -0.03 -8.16
C GLY A 158 9.94 0.84 -8.96
N LEU A 159 11.10 1.15 -8.36
CA LEU A 159 12.17 1.92 -8.98
C LEU A 159 12.63 1.32 -10.32
N LEU A 160 12.71 0.00 -10.39
CA LEU A 160 13.06 -0.73 -11.61
C LEU A 160 11.91 -0.83 -12.63
N GLY A 161 10.77 -0.18 -12.41
CA GLY A 161 9.59 -0.26 -13.28
C GLY A 161 8.89 -1.63 -13.23
N LEU A 162 9.06 -2.39 -12.15
CA LEU A 162 8.44 -3.69 -11.91
C LEU A 162 7.22 -3.60 -10.99
N LYS A 163 6.79 -2.40 -10.57
CA LYS A 163 5.70 -2.17 -9.62
C LYS A 163 4.41 -2.92 -9.96
N ARG A 164 4.04 -2.90 -11.24
CA ARG A 164 2.84 -3.59 -11.73
C ARG A 164 2.96 -5.11 -11.58
N TYR A 165 4.14 -5.66 -11.84
CA TYR A 165 4.40 -7.10 -11.70
C TYR A 165 4.49 -7.50 -10.23
N SER A 166 5.10 -6.68 -9.38
CA SER A 166 5.15 -6.89 -7.93
C SER A 166 3.75 -6.85 -7.31
N ALA A 167 2.90 -5.90 -7.70
CA ALA A 167 1.50 -5.83 -7.27
C ALA A 167 0.70 -7.06 -7.71
N LEU A 168 0.88 -7.51 -8.96
CA LEU A 168 0.22 -8.72 -9.47
C LEU A 168 0.68 -9.97 -8.70
N ARG A 169 1.98 -10.11 -8.44
CA ARG A 169 2.52 -11.21 -7.65
C ARG A 169 1.98 -11.21 -6.22
N GLN A 170 1.93 -10.03 -5.56
CA GLN A 170 1.35 -9.91 -4.22
C GLN A 170 -0.14 -10.25 -4.21
N GLY A 171 -0.87 -9.82 -5.25
CA GLY A 171 -2.27 -10.20 -5.45
C GLY A 171 -2.43 -11.71 -5.58
N LEU A 172 -1.63 -12.37 -6.41
CA LEU A 172 -1.63 -13.82 -6.57
C LEU A 172 -1.24 -14.54 -5.27
N ALA A 173 -0.21 -14.08 -4.57
CA ALA A 173 0.19 -14.64 -3.29
C ALA A 173 -0.91 -14.51 -2.22
N SER A 174 -1.61 -13.37 -2.19
CA SER A 174 -2.76 -13.16 -1.30
C SER A 174 -3.93 -14.10 -1.62
N LEU A 175 -4.25 -14.27 -2.91
CA LEU A 175 -5.29 -15.21 -3.36
C LEU A 175 -4.89 -16.68 -3.10
N ALA A 176 -3.62 -17.00 -3.26
CA ALA A 176 -3.06 -18.33 -3.00
C ALA A 176 -2.91 -18.63 -1.49
N HIS A 177 -3.00 -17.61 -0.61
CA HIS A 177 -2.82 -17.82 0.83
C HIS A 177 -3.89 -18.78 1.38
N THR A 178 -3.43 -19.91 1.90
CA THR A 178 -4.30 -21.07 2.24
C THR A 178 -5.48 -20.69 3.14
N ARG A 179 -5.26 -19.91 4.17
CA ARG A 179 -6.33 -19.52 5.10
C ARG A 179 -7.40 -18.65 4.41
N SER A 180 -6.95 -17.63 3.67
CA SER A 180 -7.87 -16.71 2.93
C SER A 180 -8.64 -17.46 1.86
N PHE A 181 -7.94 -18.34 1.11
CA PHE A 181 -8.53 -19.18 0.08
C PHE A 181 -9.59 -20.12 0.65
N ASN A 182 -9.24 -20.88 1.69
CA ASN A 182 -10.14 -21.83 2.32
C ASN A 182 -11.37 -21.15 2.92
N ASN A 183 -11.20 -19.98 3.54
CA ASN A 183 -12.32 -19.22 4.06
C ASN A 183 -13.22 -18.68 2.95
N HIS A 184 -12.63 -18.17 1.86
CA HIS A 184 -13.40 -17.64 0.73
C HIS A 184 -14.28 -18.72 0.07
N PHE A 185 -13.73 -19.91 -0.15
CA PHE A 185 -14.45 -21.01 -0.77
C PHE A 185 -15.22 -21.87 0.22
N GLY A 186 -15.19 -21.58 1.51
CA GLY A 186 -15.89 -22.34 2.52
C GLY A 186 -15.45 -23.81 2.58
N VAL A 187 -14.17 -24.11 2.36
CA VAL A 187 -13.65 -25.49 2.21
C VAL A 187 -14.00 -26.36 3.41
N ALA A 188 -13.94 -25.82 4.63
CA ALA A 188 -14.30 -26.57 5.83
C ALA A 188 -15.79 -26.95 5.84
N ALA A 189 -16.69 -26.03 5.46
CA ALA A 189 -18.10 -26.30 5.36
C ALA A 189 -18.40 -27.35 4.30
N LYS A 190 -17.76 -27.30 3.13
CA LYS A 190 -17.91 -28.30 2.06
C LYS A 190 -17.42 -29.69 2.46
N HIS A 191 -16.31 -29.78 3.19
CA HIS A 191 -15.89 -31.06 3.78
C HIS A 191 -16.88 -31.59 4.81
N ALA A 192 -17.49 -30.69 5.56
CA ALA A 192 -18.55 -31.05 6.50
C ALA A 192 -19.79 -31.61 5.78
N GLU A 193 -20.23 -30.92 4.71
CA GLU A 193 -21.34 -31.37 3.85
C GLU A 193 -21.04 -32.74 3.22
N GLN A 194 -19.83 -32.91 2.68
CA GLN A 194 -19.40 -34.19 2.11
C GLN A 194 -19.49 -35.33 3.13
N LYS A 195 -18.97 -35.08 4.35
CA LYS A 195 -19.00 -36.07 5.43
C LYS A 195 -20.44 -36.35 5.90
N ALA A 196 -21.27 -35.31 5.99
CA ALA A 196 -22.69 -35.49 6.35
C ALA A 196 -23.44 -36.32 5.32
N ALA A 197 -23.20 -36.07 4.01
CA ALA A 197 -23.79 -36.86 2.94
C ALA A 197 -23.34 -38.33 3.00
N ALA A 198 -22.06 -38.59 3.26
CA ALA A 198 -21.53 -39.94 3.42
C ALA A 198 -22.16 -40.67 4.62
N VAL A 199 -22.33 -40.02 5.76
CA VAL A 199 -22.99 -40.57 6.96
C VAL A 199 -24.46 -40.85 6.67
N SER A 200 -25.15 -39.93 5.94
CA SER A 200 -26.55 -40.17 5.54
C SER A 200 -26.68 -41.36 4.60
N ALA A 201 -25.78 -41.50 3.64
CA ALA A 201 -25.75 -42.67 2.75
C ALA A 201 -25.50 -43.99 3.52
N GLN A 202 -24.59 -43.97 4.50
CA GLN A 202 -24.30 -45.15 5.33
C GLN A 202 -25.51 -45.57 6.19
N ARG A 203 -26.23 -44.57 6.76
CA ARG A 203 -27.46 -44.82 7.53
C ARG A 203 -28.57 -45.37 6.64
N ALA A 204 -28.80 -44.73 5.49
CA ALA A 204 -29.80 -45.22 4.54
C ALA A 204 -29.50 -46.67 4.10
N SER A 205 -28.24 -47.01 3.85
CA SER A 205 -27.79 -48.38 3.54
C SER A 205 -28.09 -49.36 4.66
N ALA A 206 -27.86 -49.00 5.92
CA ALA A 206 -28.18 -49.84 7.07
C ALA A 206 -29.71 -50.05 7.20
N ASN A 207 -30.51 -48.98 7.02
CA ASN A 207 -31.97 -49.05 7.06
C ASN A 207 -32.54 -49.87 5.88
N ILE A 208 -31.91 -49.83 4.70
CA ILE A 208 -32.24 -50.67 3.56
C ILE A 208 -32.14 -52.16 3.95
N LYS A 209 -31.02 -52.53 4.58
CA LYS A 209 -30.82 -53.91 5.04
C LYS A 209 -31.94 -54.37 5.97
N GLU A 210 -32.28 -53.59 6.95
CA GLU A 210 -33.32 -53.90 7.89
C GLU A 210 -34.70 -54.03 7.22
N ALA A 211 -35.06 -53.05 6.39
CA ALA A 211 -36.30 -53.02 5.66
C ALA A 211 -36.43 -54.17 4.64
N TYR A 212 -35.34 -54.52 4.00
CA TYR A 212 -35.29 -55.64 3.07
C TYR A 212 -35.48 -56.95 3.79
N ASN A 213 -34.76 -57.21 4.88
CA ASN A 213 -34.91 -58.45 5.66
C ASN A 213 -36.34 -58.60 6.19
N ALA A 214 -36.94 -57.49 6.64
CA ALA A 214 -38.34 -57.51 7.10
C ALA A 214 -39.34 -57.76 5.96
N LEU A 215 -39.07 -57.32 4.76
CA LEU A 215 -39.96 -57.52 3.62
C LEU A 215 -39.81 -58.93 2.99
N VAL A 216 -38.56 -59.33 2.69
CA VAL A 216 -38.25 -60.55 1.94
C VAL A 216 -38.22 -61.78 2.84
N GLY A 217 -37.79 -61.64 4.10
CA GLY A 217 -37.61 -62.72 5.03
C GLY A 217 -36.26 -63.43 4.94
N ASP A 218 -35.39 -63.01 4.03
CA ASP A 218 -34.03 -63.52 3.85
C ASP A 218 -33.03 -62.43 4.24
N ASP A 219 -31.81 -62.84 4.62
CA ASP A 219 -30.73 -61.87 4.92
C ASP A 219 -30.29 -61.13 3.66
N TYR A 220 -30.17 -59.81 3.85
CA TYR A 220 -29.67 -58.92 2.81
C TYR A 220 -28.20 -59.21 2.46
N ASP A 221 -27.95 -59.52 1.18
CA ASP A 221 -26.60 -59.67 0.65
C ASP A 221 -26.05 -58.35 0.10
N PRO A 222 -25.02 -57.77 0.72
CA PRO A 222 -24.42 -56.53 0.23
C PRO A 222 -23.81 -56.62 -1.18
N ALA A 223 -23.56 -57.82 -1.66
CA ALA A 223 -22.98 -58.04 -3.00
C ALA A 223 -24.06 -58.13 -4.12
N GLN A 224 -25.34 -58.21 -3.78
CA GLN A 224 -26.41 -58.27 -4.76
C GLN A 224 -26.58 -56.94 -5.48
N SER A 225 -26.96 -56.98 -6.77
CA SER A 225 -27.26 -55.77 -7.49
C SER A 225 -28.56 -55.10 -6.96
N GLU A 226 -28.65 -53.77 -7.10
CA GLU A 226 -29.89 -53.05 -6.76
C GLU A 226 -31.10 -53.59 -7.53
N ALA A 227 -30.90 -53.98 -8.80
CA ALA A 227 -31.95 -54.55 -9.62
C ALA A 227 -32.43 -55.90 -9.07
N ASP A 228 -31.53 -56.77 -8.61
CA ASP A 228 -31.88 -58.07 -8.02
C ASP A 228 -32.57 -57.86 -6.65
N MET A 229 -32.15 -56.90 -5.89
CA MET A 229 -32.78 -56.53 -4.62
C MET A 229 -34.23 -56.05 -4.85
N LEU A 230 -34.44 -55.18 -5.79
CA LEU A 230 -35.77 -54.68 -6.17
C LEU A 230 -36.69 -55.77 -6.73
N ALA A 231 -36.13 -56.68 -7.55
CA ALA A 231 -36.88 -57.81 -8.10
C ALA A 231 -37.33 -58.80 -6.99
N ARG A 232 -36.48 -59.10 -6.02
CA ARG A 232 -36.84 -59.91 -4.85
C ARG A 232 -37.88 -59.22 -3.95
N ALA A 233 -37.73 -57.97 -3.68
CA ALA A 233 -38.68 -57.15 -2.91
C ALA A 233 -40.04 -57.11 -3.64
N HIS A 234 -40.08 -56.93 -4.98
CA HIS A 234 -41.28 -57.05 -5.74
C HIS A 234 -41.93 -58.44 -5.66
N SER A 235 -41.13 -59.51 -5.78
CA SER A 235 -41.58 -60.89 -5.66
C SER A 235 -42.18 -61.15 -4.28
N ALA A 236 -41.58 -60.64 -3.22
CA ALA A 236 -42.07 -60.75 -1.84
C ALA A 236 -43.48 -60.16 -1.65
N LEU A 237 -43.75 -58.97 -2.27
CA LEU A 237 -45.08 -58.33 -2.20
C LEU A 237 -46.06 -59.04 -3.11
N SER A 238 -45.69 -59.40 -4.35
CA SER A 238 -46.57 -60.02 -5.32
C SER A 238 -46.92 -61.46 -4.95
N SER A 239 -46.11 -62.12 -4.12
CA SER A 239 -46.42 -63.47 -3.55
C SER A 239 -47.64 -63.44 -2.61
N ILE A 240 -48.07 -62.26 -2.17
CA ILE A 240 -49.23 -62.12 -1.27
C ILE A 240 -50.48 -62.00 -2.16
N PRO A 241 -51.41 -62.93 -2.15
CA PRO A 241 -52.56 -62.97 -3.07
C PRO A 241 -53.38 -61.66 -3.05
N LEU A 242 -53.47 -61.02 -1.87
CA LEU A 242 -54.21 -59.80 -1.65
C LEU A 242 -53.55 -58.57 -2.33
N LEU A 243 -52.23 -58.55 -2.39
CA LEU A 243 -51.45 -57.41 -2.94
C LEU A 243 -51.08 -57.63 -4.42
N LYS A 244 -51.16 -58.86 -4.92
CA LYS A 244 -50.81 -59.19 -6.32
C LYS A 244 -51.44 -58.27 -7.37
N PRO A 245 -52.75 -57.93 -7.30
CA PRO A 245 -53.33 -57.04 -8.32
C PRO A 245 -52.75 -55.61 -8.31
N LEU A 246 -52.16 -55.16 -7.22
CA LEU A 246 -51.50 -53.84 -7.05
C LEU A 246 -50.04 -53.87 -7.55
N CYS A 247 -49.44 -55.07 -7.63
CA CYS A 247 -48.06 -55.32 -8.08
C CYS A 247 -47.95 -55.67 -9.53
N ASP A 248 -48.98 -56.28 -10.11
CA ASP A 248 -48.95 -56.83 -11.49
C ASP A 248 -48.73 -55.69 -12.52
N GLY A 249 -47.67 -55.82 -13.36
CA GLY A 249 -47.32 -54.89 -14.44
C GLY A 249 -46.60 -53.63 -13.97
N ARG A 250 -46.22 -53.55 -12.69
CA ARG A 250 -45.47 -52.43 -12.10
C ARG A 250 -44.12 -52.91 -11.62
N THR A 251 -43.16 -52.00 -11.61
CA THR A 251 -41.89 -52.18 -10.92
C THR A 251 -42.07 -51.96 -9.41
N PHE A 252 -41.13 -52.42 -8.59
CA PHE A 252 -41.21 -52.24 -7.14
C PHE A 252 -41.34 -50.76 -6.73
N GLU A 253 -40.70 -49.88 -7.46
CA GLU A 253 -40.71 -48.44 -7.20
C GLU A 253 -42.04 -47.77 -7.61
N GLU A 254 -42.79 -48.37 -8.55
CA GLU A 254 -44.07 -47.85 -9.02
C GLU A 254 -45.23 -48.35 -8.16
N ILE A 255 -44.99 -49.33 -7.27
CA ILE A 255 -46.00 -49.77 -6.31
C ILE A 255 -46.17 -48.70 -5.25
N ASP A 256 -47.39 -48.27 -5.00
CA ASP A 256 -47.74 -47.45 -3.86
C ASP A 256 -47.94 -48.30 -2.58
N PRO A 257 -47.05 -48.35 -1.61
CA PRO A 257 -47.19 -49.12 -0.39
C PRO A 257 -48.38 -48.70 0.45
N GLY A 258 -48.80 -47.37 0.34
CA GLY A 258 -50.00 -46.89 0.99
C GLY A 258 -51.27 -47.64 0.52
N SER A 259 -51.40 -47.79 -0.81
CA SER A 259 -52.49 -48.60 -1.41
C SER A 259 -52.42 -50.07 -1.00
N CYS A 260 -51.27 -50.63 -0.81
CA CYS A 260 -51.11 -51.96 -0.29
C CYS A 260 -51.65 -52.15 1.15
N VAL A 261 -51.33 -51.14 2.03
CA VAL A 261 -51.85 -51.06 3.37
C VAL A 261 -53.38 -50.90 3.39
N ASP A 262 -53.89 -50.03 2.52
CA ASP A 262 -55.32 -49.75 2.42
C ASP A 262 -56.12 -50.94 1.89
N ALA A 263 -55.54 -51.69 0.89
CA ALA A 263 -56.14 -52.95 0.44
C ALA A 263 -56.18 -54.02 1.53
N ALA A 264 -55.13 -54.12 2.32
CA ALA A 264 -55.12 -55.03 3.48
C ALA A 264 -56.19 -54.66 4.52
N LYS A 265 -56.42 -53.34 4.74
CA LYS A 265 -57.46 -52.84 5.66
C LYS A 265 -58.87 -53.07 5.11
N ALA A 266 -59.10 -52.89 3.79
CA ALA A 266 -60.39 -53.06 3.15
C ALA A 266 -60.89 -54.53 3.11
N ALA A 267 -59.94 -55.46 2.98
CA ALA A 267 -60.29 -56.92 2.87
C ALA A 267 -60.93 -57.52 4.09
N GLU A 268 -60.80 -56.89 5.26
CA GLU A 268 -61.38 -57.45 6.51
C GLU A 268 -62.12 -56.48 7.41
N GLY A 269 -62.64 -55.40 6.84
CA GLY A 269 -63.58 -54.46 7.45
C GLY A 269 -63.45 -54.27 8.96
N GLY A 270 -62.73 -53.27 9.46
CA GLY A 270 -62.77 -52.99 10.87
C GLY A 270 -61.81 -51.88 11.35
N GLU A 271 -62.33 -51.07 12.26
CA GLU A 271 -61.70 -49.89 12.92
C GLU A 271 -60.41 -50.34 13.70
N ALA A 272 -60.38 -51.59 14.20
CA ALA A 272 -59.26 -52.11 14.93
C ALA A 272 -57.99 -52.27 14.10
N ARG A 273 -58.13 -52.65 12.80
CA ARG A 273 -57.00 -52.79 11.88
C ARG A 273 -56.46 -51.46 11.32
N ASN A 274 -57.32 -50.50 11.16
CA ASN A 274 -56.89 -49.14 10.89
C ASN A 274 -56.05 -48.59 12.06
N LYS A 275 -56.44 -48.87 13.27
CA LYS A 275 -55.70 -48.54 14.49
C LYS A 275 -54.33 -49.25 14.49
N LEU A 276 -54.28 -50.56 14.17
CA LEU A 276 -53.04 -51.35 14.13
C LEU A 276 -52.07 -50.85 13.07
N ALA A 277 -52.53 -50.52 11.88
CA ALA A 277 -51.66 -49.98 10.82
C ALA A 277 -51.10 -48.59 11.21
N THR A 278 -51.91 -47.78 11.92
CA THR A 278 -51.46 -46.48 12.44
C THR A 278 -50.39 -46.65 13.53
N ILE A 279 -50.62 -47.62 14.46
CA ILE A 279 -49.66 -47.97 15.52
C ILE A 279 -48.31 -48.44 14.91
N ILE A 280 -48.34 -49.35 13.95
CA ILE A 280 -47.14 -49.87 13.28
C ILE A 280 -46.39 -48.73 12.58
N ARG A 281 -47.04 -47.86 11.84
CA ARG A 281 -46.47 -46.71 11.18
C ARG A 281 -45.84 -45.75 12.20
N ASP A 282 -46.60 -45.42 13.26
CA ASP A 282 -46.08 -44.48 14.27
C ASP A 282 -44.92 -45.10 15.07
N HIS A 283 -44.97 -46.39 15.37
CA HIS A 283 -43.86 -47.13 15.99
C HIS A 283 -42.59 -47.03 15.12
N SER A 284 -42.72 -47.35 13.81
CA SER A 284 -41.58 -47.21 12.87
C SER A 284 -41.03 -45.80 12.86
N ARG A 285 -41.91 -44.78 12.77
CA ARG A 285 -41.49 -43.37 12.76
C ARG A 285 -40.72 -43.00 14.03
N TRP A 286 -41.20 -43.42 15.19
CA TRP A 286 -40.53 -43.13 16.45
C TRP A 286 -39.23 -43.92 16.60
N THR A 287 -39.17 -45.16 16.14
CA THR A 287 -37.94 -45.99 16.13
C THR A 287 -36.85 -45.38 15.19
N GLU A 288 -37.25 -44.98 13.99
CA GLU A 288 -36.33 -44.33 13.03
C GLU A 288 -35.80 -43.02 13.60
N ALA A 289 -36.66 -42.18 14.21
CA ALA A 289 -36.25 -40.96 14.82
C ALA A 289 -35.33 -41.16 16.03
N LEU A 290 -35.60 -42.13 16.88
CA LEU A 290 -34.70 -42.49 17.99
C LEU A 290 -33.32 -42.99 17.50
N ALA A 291 -33.27 -43.69 16.40
CA ALA A 291 -32.03 -44.18 15.83
C ALA A 291 -31.13 -43.05 15.29
N THR A 292 -31.71 -41.90 14.99
CA THR A 292 -30.96 -40.66 14.61
C THR A 292 -30.48 -39.83 15.81
N ALA A 293 -30.94 -40.13 17.01
CA ALA A 293 -30.55 -39.41 18.22
C ALA A 293 -29.06 -39.69 18.56
N PRO A 294 -28.25 -38.68 18.85
CA PRO A 294 -26.91 -38.86 19.38
C PRO A 294 -26.89 -39.71 20.65
N SER A 295 -25.91 -40.60 20.82
CA SER A 295 -25.77 -41.44 22.00
C SER A 295 -25.39 -40.67 23.25
N ALA A 296 -25.51 -41.27 24.40
CA ALA A 296 -25.07 -40.68 25.68
C ALA A 296 -23.54 -40.40 25.67
N GLU A 297 -22.77 -41.25 24.99
CA GLU A 297 -21.31 -41.07 24.80
C GLU A 297 -21.04 -39.88 23.92
N ASP A 298 -21.75 -39.71 22.80
CA ASP A 298 -21.66 -38.54 21.92
C ASP A 298 -22.04 -37.24 22.61
N ALA A 299 -23.04 -37.29 23.49
CA ALA A 299 -23.45 -36.16 24.33
C ALA A 299 -22.39 -35.76 25.38
N ALA A 300 -21.71 -36.76 25.97
CA ALA A 300 -20.63 -36.53 26.92
C ALA A 300 -19.41 -35.93 26.19
N GLU A 301 -19.08 -36.45 25.00
CA GLU A 301 -18.01 -35.91 24.14
C GLU A 301 -18.28 -34.45 23.74
N LEU A 302 -19.50 -34.14 23.27
CA LEU A 302 -19.86 -32.77 22.87
C LEU A 302 -19.78 -31.81 24.07
N ASN A 303 -20.22 -32.22 25.25
CA ASN A 303 -20.08 -31.43 26.47
C ASN A 303 -18.60 -31.16 26.84
N ALA A 304 -17.77 -32.18 26.75
CA ALA A 304 -16.34 -32.03 27.05
C ALA A 304 -15.67 -31.07 26.06
N LEU A 305 -16.03 -31.17 24.78
CA LEU A 305 -15.45 -30.31 23.72
C LEU A 305 -15.95 -28.84 23.83
N SER A 306 -17.23 -28.61 24.14
CA SER A 306 -17.74 -27.25 24.34
C SER A 306 -17.16 -26.61 25.59
N LYS A 307 -17.01 -27.36 26.66
CA LYS A 307 -16.33 -26.92 27.87
C LYS A 307 -14.86 -26.58 27.59
N ALA A 308 -14.14 -27.47 26.95
CA ALA A 308 -12.73 -27.20 26.60
C ALA A 308 -12.56 -25.93 25.72
N ARG A 309 -13.51 -25.66 24.84
CA ARG A 309 -13.56 -24.43 24.05
C ARG A 309 -13.86 -23.21 24.91
N ASP A 310 -14.83 -23.29 25.84
CA ASP A 310 -15.19 -22.20 26.72
C ASP A 310 -14.06 -21.90 27.73
N ASP A 311 -13.42 -22.91 28.29
CA ASP A 311 -12.25 -22.79 29.15
C ASP A 311 -11.08 -22.09 28.39
N ALA A 312 -10.87 -22.44 27.12
CA ALA A 312 -9.89 -21.77 26.28
C ALA A 312 -10.27 -20.30 25.98
N LEU A 313 -11.56 -20.03 25.74
CA LEU A 313 -12.08 -18.70 25.46
C LEU A 313 -11.95 -17.76 26.67
N GLU A 314 -12.17 -18.26 27.86
CA GLU A 314 -12.04 -17.49 29.12
C GLU A 314 -10.61 -16.92 29.29
N LEU A 315 -9.60 -17.65 28.83
CA LEU A 315 -8.20 -17.22 28.85
C LEU A 315 -7.89 -16.07 27.88
N THR A 316 -8.75 -15.83 26.88
CA THR A 316 -8.48 -14.87 25.79
C THR A 316 -9.06 -13.47 26.04
N GLN A 317 -9.95 -13.28 26.99
CA GLN A 317 -10.70 -12.03 27.24
C GLN A 317 -11.54 -11.55 26.03
N GLY A 318 -11.79 -12.41 25.05
CA GLY A 318 -12.62 -12.18 23.88
C GLY A 318 -11.88 -11.78 22.59
N ASP A 319 -12.50 -12.04 21.45
CA ASP A 319 -11.91 -11.91 20.10
C ASP A 319 -11.44 -10.50 19.75
N VAL A 320 -11.97 -9.46 20.39
CA VAL A 320 -11.59 -8.05 20.16
C VAL A 320 -10.10 -7.82 20.43
N PHE A 321 -9.52 -8.55 21.36
CA PHE A 321 -8.11 -8.41 21.75
C PHE A 321 -7.14 -9.16 20.85
N ARG A 322 -7.60 -10.08 20.02
CA ARG A 322 -6.70 -10.86 19.12
C ARG A 322 -5.89 -9.99 18.18
N GLN A 323 -6.53 -8.99 17.55
CA GLN A 323 -5.85 -8.04 16.66
C GLN A 323 -4.84 -7.20 17.43
N LEU A 324 -5.21 -6.74 18.62
CA LEU A 324 -4.30 -5.97 19.48
C LEU A 324 -3.04 -6.79 19.81
N PHE A 325 -3.19 -8.02 20.25
CA PHE A 325 -2.05 -8.89 20.60
C PHE A 325 -1.21 -9.25 19.39
N SER A 326 -1.81 -9.51 18.22
CA SER A 326 -1.09 -9.80 16.98
C SER A 326 -0.24 -8.61 16.51
N VAL A 327 -0.78 -7.40 16.58
CA VAL A 327 -0.01 -6.18 16.26
C VAL A 327 1.07 -5.92 17.30
N SER A 328 0.76 -6.14 18.58
CA SER A 328 1.74 -5.98 19.66
C SER A 328 2.89 -6.97 19.55
N GLU A 329 2.63 -8.23 19.17
CA GLU A 329 3.68 -9.22 18.92
C GLU A 329 4.62 -8.77 17.78
N ALA A 330 4.03 -8.30 16.67
CA ALA A 330 4.82 -7.81 15.53
C ALA A 330 5.74 -6.65 15.92
N ILE A 331 5.26 -5.74 16.78
CA ILE A 331 6.05 -4.60 17.29
C ILE A 331 7.14 -5.09 18.24
N LEU A 332 6.79 -5.91 19.22
CA LEU A 332 7.71 -6.41 20.26
C LEU A 332 8.76 -7.38 19.72
N ALA A 333 8.49 -8.05 18.59
CA ALA A 333 9.43 -8.93 17.91
C ALA A 333 10.32 -8.20 16.89
N ASP A 334 10.08 -6.91 16.63
CA ASP A 334 10.91 -6.11 15.75
C ASP A 334 12.24 -5.77 16.43
N ALA A 335 13.33 -5.88 15.69
CA ALA A 335 14.67 -5.59 16.18
C ALA A 335 14.87 -4.13 16.65
N ALA A 336 13.97 -3.23 16.23
CA ALA A 336 13.96 -1.85 16.69
C ALA A 336 13.38 -1.68 18.11
N TRP A 337 12.63 -2.66 18.61
CA TRP A 337 12.10 -2.65 19.98
C TRP A 337 13.08 -3.32 20.93
N GLN A 338 13.90 -2.52 21.61
CA GLN A 338 15.05 -3.02 22.40
C GLN A 338 14.69 -3.53 23.79
N ASP A 339 13.52 -3.18 24.31
CA ASP A 339 13.10 -3.55 25.67
C ASP A 339 11.84 -4.42 25.64
N PRO A 340 11.98 -5.76 25.79
CA PRO A 340 10.85 -6.69 25.78
C PRO A 340 9.93 -6.57 27.01
N THR A 341 10.31 -5.81 28.02
CA THR A 341 9.53 -5.60 29.24
C THR A 341 8.64 -4.36 29.19
N THR A 342 8.78 -3.52 28.15
CA THR A 342 7.98 -2.30 27.96
C THR A 342 6.82 -2.55 27.04
N CYS A 343 5.64 -2.12 27.46
CA CYS A 343 4.40 -2.27 26.68
C CYS A 343 4.33 -1.26 25.52
N PRO A 344 4.17 -1.68 24.25
CA PRO A 344 4.14 -0.77 23.11
C PRO A 344 2.89 0.11 23.03
N THR A 345 1.89 -0.13 23.89
CA THR A 345 0.62 0.63 23.86
C THR A 345 0.58 1.73 24.91
N CYS A 346 1.30 1.58 26.05
CA CYS A 346 1.22 2.54 27.17
C CYS A 346 2.56 2.87 27.81
N ASP A 347 3.67 2.43 27.26
CA ASP A 347 5.06 2.65 27.68
C ASP A 347 5.37 2.25 29.14
N ARG A 348 4.50 1.44 29.76
CA ARG A 348 4.75 0.91 31.11
C ARG A 348 5.67 -0.29 31.03
N SER A 349 6.73 -0.27 31.83
CA SER A 349 7.64 -1.39 32.02
C SER A 349 7.22 -2.23 33.22
N GLY A 350 7.36 -3.56 33.11
CA GLY A 350 7.08 -4.54 34.13
C GLY A 350 8.28 -5.44 34.42
N PRO A 351 8.22 -6.29 35.46
CA PRO A 351 9.29 -7.24 35.77
C PRO A 351 9.38 -8.40 34.77
N ASP A 352 8.30 -8.67 34.03
CA ASP A 352 8.18 -9.79 33.10
C ASP A 352 8.21 -9.33 31.62
N SER A 353 8.60 -10.24 30.73
CA SER A 353 8.60 -10.00 29.30
C SER A 353 7.16 -9.79 28.78
N VAL A 354 6.89 -8.61 28.25
CA VAL A 354 5.59 -8.30 27.59
C VAL A 354 5.43 -9.13 26.32
N LEU A 355 6.51 -9.41 25.61
CA LEU A 355 6.49 -10.25 24.41
C LEU A 355 6.03 -11.68 24.73
N ASP A 356 6.57 -12.28 25.78
CA ASP A 356 6.17 -13.64 26.19
C ASP A 356 4.71 -13.66 26.63
N HIS A 357 4.28 -12.65 27.40
CA HIS A 357 2.88 -12.51 27.77
C HIS A 357 1.94 -12.37 26.55
N VAL A 358 2.35 -11.58 25.57
CA VAL A 358 1.59 -11.40 24.31
C VAL A 358 1.52 -12.72 23.54
N ARG A 359 2.62 -13.48 23.46
CA ARG A 359 2.68 -14.80 22.81
C ARG A 359 1.80 -15.82 23.54
N ASP A 360 1.82 -15.84 24.86
CA ASP A 360 0.94 -16.70 25.65
C ASP A 360 -0.54 -16.37 25.39
N LYS A 361 -0.89 -15.08 25.29
CA LYS A 361 -2.24 -14.66 24.92
C LYS A 361 -2.61 -15.08 23.51
N LEU A 362 -1.73 -14.94 22.55
CA LEU A 362 -1.97 -15.40 21.16
C LEU A 362 -2.10 -16.93 21.08
N ALA A 363 -1.27 -17.67 21.80
CA ALA A 363 -1.40 -19.14 21.91
C ALA A 363 -2.75 -19.55 22.50
N ALA A 364 -3.30 -18.78 23.44
CA ALA A 364 -4.64 -19.01 23.95
C ALA A 364 -5.71 -18.84 22.85
N PHE A 365 -5.60 -17.86 21.96
CA PHE A 365 -6.50 -17.72 20.79
C PHE A 365 -6.37 -18.90 19.82
N ASP A 366 -5.17 -19.39 19.58
CA ASP A 366 -4.94 -20.57 18.74
C ASP A 366 -5.55 -21.83 19.36
N ALA A 367 -5.50 -21.94 20.69
CA ALA A 367 -6.17 -23.01 21.43
C ALA A 367 -7.70 -22.95 21.27
N VAL A 368 -8.30 -21.75 21.32
CA VAL A 368 -9.73 -21.57 21.03
C VAL A 368 -10.08 -22.00 19.62
N GLU A 369 -9.25 -21.61 18.63
CA GLU A 369 -9.48 -21.99 17.23
C GLU A 369 -9.37 -23.52 17.03
N ALA A 370 -8.40 -24.14 17.65
CA ALA A 370 -8.23 -25.60 17.60
C ALA A 370 -9.42 -26.32 18.27
N ALA A 371 -9.83 -25.88 19.45
CA ALA A 371 -10.98 -26.42 20.15
C ALA A 371 -12.29 -26.23 19.35
N SER A 372 -12.47 -25.06 18.73
CA SER A 372 -13.62 -24.79 17.86
C SER A 372 -13.68 -25.70 16.64
N LYS A 373 -12.54 -25.94 15.99
CA LYS A 373 -12.44 -26.90 14.86
C LYS A 373 -12.78 -28.33 15.27
N THR A 374 -12.30 -28.75 16.44
CA THR A 374 -12.57 -30.08 16.98
C THR A 374 -14.05 -30.23 17.33
N LEU A 375 -14.63 -29.22 17.94
CA LEU A 375 -16.07 -29.18 18.28
C LEU A 375 -16.95 -29.24 17.01
N ALA A 376 -16.65 -28.45 16.00
CA ALA A 376 -17.37 -28.48 14.72
C ALA A 376 -17.26 -29.83 14.01
N ALA A 377 -16.07 -30.44 14.05
CA ALA A 377 -15.87 -31.77 13.48
C ALA A 377 -16.69 -32.85 14.21
N SER A 378 -16.72 -32.83 15.55
CA SER A 378 -17.52 -33.74 16.35
C SER A 378 -19.02 -33.50 16.13
N TRP A 379 -19.48 -32.27 16.08
CA TRP A 379 -20.87 -31.88 15.77
C TRP A 379 -21.38 -32.57 14.50
N ILE A 380 -20.58 -32.56 13.44
CA ILE A 380 -20.96 -33.16 12.17
C ILE A 380 -20.84 -34.68 12.20
N SER A 381 -19.70 -35.19 12.70
CA SER A 381 -19.41 -36.61 12.67
C SER A 381 -20.35 -37.48 13.50
N LYS A 382 -20.90 -36.89 14.57
CA LYS A 382 -21.83 -37.54 15.49
C LYS A 382 -23.30 -37.28 15.16
N GLY A 383 -23.59 -36.59 14.07
CA GLY A 383 -24.94 -36.38 13.58
C GLY A 383 -25.78 -35.34 14.32
N TRP A 384 -25.13 -34.48 15.11
CA TRP A 384 -25.83 -33.36 15.77
C TRP A 384 -26.44 -32.35 14.80
N ASN A 385 -25.96 -32.31 13.56
CA ASN A 385 -26.53 -31.49 12.46
C ASN A 385 -27.87 -32.04 11.92
N GLN A 386 -28.31 -33.25 12.33
CA GLN A 386 -29.51 -33.92 11.83
C GLN A 386 -30.68 -33.95 12.85
N LEU A 387 -30.65 -33.03 13.81
CA LEU A 387 -31.71 -32.98 14.87
C LEU A 387 -33.09 -32.59 14.34
N ASP A 388 -33.22 -32.19 13.06
CA ASP A 388 -34.51 -31.88 12.42
C ASP A 388 -35.47 -33.03 12.40
N ASP A 389 -34.99 -34.28 12.37
CA ASP A 389 -35.86 -35.45 12.40
C ASP A 389 -36.46 -35.68 13.79
N LEU A 390 -35.73 -35.32 14.85
CA LEU A 390 -36.22 -35.32 16.22
C LEU A 390 -37.23 -34.20 16.44
N GLU A 391 -37.08 -33.03 15.85
CA GLU A 391 -38.07 -31.94 15.92
C GLU A 391 -39.43 -32.32 15.33
N LYS A 392 -39.45 -33.16 14.28
CA LYS A 392 -40.66 -33.65 13.63
C LYS A 392 -41.52 -34.51 14.60
N LEU A 393 -41.00 -34.94 15.74
CA LEU A 393 -41.72 -35.62 16.78
C LEU A 393 -42.61 -34.68 17.63
N GLY A 394 -42.61 -33.39 17.33
CA GLY A 394 -43.56 -32.42 17.90
C GLY A 394 -43.25 -31.96 19.34
N VAL A 395 -42.01 -32.16 19.81
CA VAL A 395 -41.57 -31.65 21.10
C VAL A 395 -40.69 -30.43 20.85
N GLN A 396 -41.24 -29.26 21.06
CA GLN A 396 -40.51 -28.01 21.01
C GLN A 396 -39.64 -27.88 22.25
N PRO A 397 -38.41 -27.37 22.12
CA PRO A 397 -37.62 -26.96 23.27
C PRO A 397 -38.31 -25.81 24.02
N GLU A 398 -38.06 -25.69 25.33
CA GLU A 398 -38.59 -24.63 26.17
C GLU A 398 -38.29 -23.23 25.63
N GLU A 399 -37.21 -23.08 24.86
CA GLU A 399 -36.82 -21.89 24.13
C GLU A 399 -36.63 -22.23 22.62
N SER A 400 -37.51 -21.76 21.76
CA SER A 400 -37.48 -22.06 20.34
C SER A 400 -36.26 -21.46 19.61
N SER A 401 -35.62 -20.40 20.13
CA SER A 401 -34.41 -19.78 19.62
C SER A 401 -33.16 -20.62 19.89
N LEU A 402 -33.16 -21.38 21.00
CA LEU A 402 -31.97 -22.09 21.48
C LEU A 402 -31.51 -23.18 20.52
N LEU A 403 -32.45 -23.86 19.88
CA LEU A 403 -32.13 -24.93 18.91
C LEU A 403 -31.53 -24.37 17.60
N ALA A 404 -32.05 -23.25 17.08
CA ALA A 404 -31.52 -22.59 15.89
C ALA A 404 -30.13 -22.01 16.16
N ASP A 405 -29.95 -21.43 17.36
CA ASP A 405 -28.65 -20.91 17.78
C ASP A 405 -27.64 -22.04 17.98
N ALA A 406 -28.05 -23.13 18.62
CA ALA A 406 -27.19 -24.31 18.83
C ALA A 406 -26.77 -24.96 17.49
N LYS A 407 -27.67 -25.09 16.52
CA LYS A 407 -27.36 -25.60 15.19
C LYS A 407 -26.34 -24.69 14.48
N THR A 408 -26.58 -23.39 14.53
CA THR A 408 -25.67 -22.39 13.91
C THR A 408 -24.30 -22.40 14.58
N ASN A 409 -24.25 -22.42 15.89
CA ASN A 409 -23.04 -22.41 16.68
C ASN A 409 -22.28 -23.75 16.63
N GLY A 410 -22.98 -24.86 16.56
CA GLY A 410 -22.42 -26.20 16.44
C GLY A 410 -21.62 -26.35 15.14
N VAL A 411 -22.18 -25.93 14.01
CA VAL A 411 -21.49 -25.94 12.70
C VAL A 411 -20.25 -25.04 12.71
N LYS A 412 -20.31 -23.89 13.39
CA LYS A 412 -19.20 -22.94 13.53
C LYS A 412 -18.17 -23.39 14.59
N GLY A 413 -18.47 -24.38 15.40
CA GLY A 413 -17.65 -24.77 16.54
C GLY A 413 -17.65 -23.74 17.67
N SER A 414 -18.69 -22.91 17.75
CA SER A 414 -18.82 -21.84 18.74
C SER A 414 -19.88 -22.11 19.82
N LEU A 415 -20.31 -23.37 19.91
CA LEU A 415 -21.30 -23.83 20.88
C LEU A 415 -20.74 -23.74 22.30
N SER A 416 -21.42 -23.04 23.20
CA SER A 416 -20.99 -22.90 24.59
C SER A 416 -21.38 -24.13 25.43
N GLU A 417 -20.69 -24.32 26.57
CA GLU A 417 -21.04 -25.41 27.52
C GLU A 417 -22.52 -25.33 27.97
N GLU A 418 -23.04 -24.13 28.22
CA GLU A 418 -24.41 -23.91 28.61
C GLU A 418 -25.40 -24.30 27.52
N GLN A 419 -25.14 -23.86 26.30
CA GLN A 419 -25.92 -24.22 25.10
C GLN A 419 -25.89 -25.74 24.89
N THR A 420 -24.71 -26.33 25.00
CA THR A 420 -24.53 -27.79 24.86
C THR A 420 -25.30 -28.54 25.93
N ARG A 421 -25.21 -28.14 27.19
CA ARG A 421 -25.92 -28.78 28.31
C ARG A 421 -27.44 -28.73 28.10
N THR A 422 -27.95 -27.61 27.64
CA THR A 422 -29.38 -27.44 27.36
C THR A 422 -29.83 -28.26 26.16
N LEU A 423 -29.01 -28.30 25.10
CA LEU A 423 -29.24 -29.13 23.92
C LEU A 423 -29.25 -30.62 24.29
N VAL A 424 -28.24 -31.09 25.01
CA VAL A 424 -28.13 -32.49 25.48
C VAL A 424 -29.33 -32.87 26.36
N LYS A 425 -29.73 -32.00 27.28
CA LYS A 425 -30.93 -32.20 28.11
C LYS A 425 -32.19 -32.34 27.25
N TRP A 426 -32.36 -31.48 26.23
CA TRP A 426 -33.48 -31.58 25.31
C TRP A 426 -33.47 -32.87 24.49
N VAL A 427 -32.32 -33.23 23.89
CA VAL A 427 -32.16 -34.48 23.13
C VAL A 427 -32.43 -35.70 24.00
N LYS A 428 -31.91 -35.71 25.23
CA LYS A 428 -32.20 -36.78 26.20
C LYS A 428 -33.70 -36.87 26.52
N THR A 429 -34.34 -35.75 26.76
CA THR A 429 -35.79 -35.69 27.01
C THR A 429 -36.59 -36.23 25.83
N LEU A 430 -36.17 -35.90 24.60
CA LEU A 430 -36.79 -36.44 23.40
C LEU A 430 -36.56 -37.96 23.23
N ALA A 431 -35.33 -38.42 23.48
CA ALA A 431 -34.99 -39.85 23.41
C ALA A 431 -35.78 -40.64 24.46
N ASP A 432 -35.86 -40.13 25.71
CA ASP A 432 -36.66 -40.77 26.77
C ASP A 432 -38.17 -40.83 26.42
N ARG A 433 -38.71 -39.75 25.83
CA ARG A 433 -40.11 -39.73 25.34
C ARG A 433 -40.31 -40.68 24.17
N ALA A 434 -39.33 -40.71 23.23
CA ALA A 434 -39.38 -41.66 22.11
C ALA A 434 -39.37 -43.12 22.58
N MET A 435 -38.49 -43.48 23.52
CA MET A 435 -38.45 -44.79 24.10
C MET A 435 -39.78 -45.15 24.82
N ALA A 436 -40.30 -44.20 25.61
CA ALA A 436 -41.59 -44.40 26.27
C ALA A 436 -42.74 -44.60 25.27
N LYS A 437 -42.76 -43.79 24.21
CA LYS A 437 -43.77 -43.90 23.14
C LYS A 437 -43.64 -45.14 22.30
N ILE A 438 -42.45 -45.58 21.99
CA ILE A 438 -42.14 -46.83 21.33
C ILE A 438 -42.64 -47.98 22.17
N SER A 439 -42.39 -47.99 23.50
CA SER A 439 -42.89 -49.00 24.42
C SER A 439 -44.41 -49.02 24.50
N GLU A 440 -45.05 -47.84 24.63
CA GLU A 440 -46.52 -47.73 24.60
C GLU A 440 -47.13 -48.25 23.32
N LEU A 441 -46.55 -47.87 22.15
CA LEU A 441 -47.03 -48.35 20.87
C LEU A 441 -46.83 -49.83 20.66
N LEU A 442 -45.73 -50.42 21.18
CA LEU A 442 -45.44 -51.83 21.15
C LEU A 442 -46.46 -52.59 21.99
N GLN A 443 -46.77 -52.10 23.20
CA GLN A 443 -47.77 -52.69 24.03
C GLN A 443 -49.17 -52.63 23.38
N ALA A 444 -49.53 -51.46 22.85
CA ALA A 444 -50.82 -51.31 22.15
C ALA A 444 -50.92 -52.16 20.87
N LYS A 445 -49.78 -52.41 20.20
CA LYS A 445 -49.65 -53.36 19.08
C LYS A 445 -49.98 -54.78 19.55
N VAL A 446 -49.37 -55.28 20.63
CA VAL A 446 -49.53 -56.61 21.20
C VAL A 446 -50.99 -56.83 21.64
N GLU A 447 -51.60 -55.85 22.33
CA GLU A 447 -52.99 -55.93 22.78
C GLU A 447 -53.96 -55.95 21.60
N LEU A 448 -53.75 -55.20 20.53
CA LEU A 448 -54.59 -55.24 19.33
C LEU A 448 -54.37 -56.54 18.51
N GLU A 449 -53.14 -57.04 18.40
CA GLU A 449 -52.79 -58.29 17.73
C GLU A 449 -53.39 -59.53 18.37
N ALA A 450 -53.48 -59.54 19.68
CA ALA A 450 -54.13 -60.64 20.40
C ALA A 450 -55.63 -60.87 20.03
N GLY A 451 -56.25 -59.81 19.48
CA GLY A 451 -57.65 -59.88 19.03
C GLY A 451 -57.81 -60.03 17.50
N LEU A 452 -56.74 -60.09 16.72
CA LEU A 452 -56.79 -60.20 15.25
C LEU A 452 -56.23 -61.51 14.73
N PRO A 453 -56.75 -62.06 13.59
CA PRO A 453 -56.19 -63.24 12.91
C PRO A 453 -54.75 -62.99 12.42
N ASP A 454 -53.83 -63.92 12.79
CA ASP A 454 -52.34 -63.84 12.55
C ASP A 454 -51.92 -63.48 11.11
N LYS A 455 -52.66 -63.79 10.13
CA LYS A 455 -52.27 -63.63 8.71
C LYS A 455 -52.26 -62.21 8.18
N LEU A 456 -53.03 -61.29 8.75
CA LEU A 456 -53.19 -59.97 8.22
C LEU A 456 -52.17 -58.94 8.79
N THR A 457 -51.71 -59.10 10.01
CA THR A 457 -50.65 -58.34 10.61
C THR A 457 -49.36 -58.48 9.80
N ALA A 458 -49.06 -59.71 9.39
CA ALA A 458 -47.89 -59.94 8.53
C ALA A 458 -47.95 -59.24 7.14
N VAL A 459 -49.16 -59.07 6.57
CA VAL A 459 -49.34 -58.32 5.29
C VAL A 459 -49.08 -56.86 5.50
N VAL A 460 -49.62 -56.27 6.59
CA VAL A 460 -49.43 -54.84 6.90
C VAL A 460 -47.91 -54.58 7.21
N GLU A 461 -47.27 -55.46 7.97
CA GLU A 461 -45.83 -55.34 8.28
C GLU A 461 -44.94 -55.38 7.01
N LYS A 462 -45.27 -56.29 6.08
CA LYS A 462 -44.53 -56.36 4.80
C LYS A 462 -44.78 -55.13 3.93
N ALA A 463 -46.00 -54.55 3.89
CA ALA A 463 -46.32 -53.37 3.14
C ALA A 463 -45.59 -52.12 3.75
N GLU A 464 -45.52 -52.03 5.05
CA GLU A 464 -44.75 -50.98 5.73
C GLU A 464 -43.23 -51.16 5.57
N ALA A 465 -42.72 -52.38 5.53
CA ALA A 465 -41.31 -52.65 5.19
C ALA A 465 -40.99 -52.28 3.74
N ALA A 466 -41.90 -52.50 2.80
CA ALA A 466 -41.72 -52.03 1.42
C ALA A 466 -41.68 -50.50 1.34
N ARG A 467 -42.54 -49.79 2.08
CA ARG A 467 -42.55 -48.33 2.15
C ARG A 467 -41.20 -47.79 2.68
N ARG A 468 -40.69 -48.42 3.76
CA ARG A 468 -39.38 -48.07 4.33
C ARG A 468 -38.25 -48.34 3.33
N LEU A 469 -38.29 -49.46 2.63
CA LEU A 469 -37.28 -49.81 1.65
C LEU A 469 -37.24 -48.77 0.51
N GLN A 470 -38.39 -48.38 -0.05
CA GLN A 470 -38.45 -47.36 -1.13
C GLN A 470 -37.94 -46.02 -0.62
N ALA A 471 -38.37 -45.55 0.56
CA ALA A 471 -37.92 -44.28 1.15
C ALA A 471 -36.41 -44.27 1.37
N ASN A 472 -35.85 -45.31 1.98
CA ASN A 472 -34.43 -45.42 2.26
C ASN A 472 -33.57 -45.56 0.96
N LEU A 473 -34.11 -46.15 -0.10
CA LEU A 473 -33.46 -46.17 -1.43
C LEU A 473 -33.39 -44.77 -2.03
N SER A 474 -34.49 -44.01 -1.94
CA SER A 474 -34.52 -42.60 -2.38
C SER A 474 -33.52 -41.76 -1.59
N ASP A 475 -33.47 -41.93 -0.27
CA ASP A 475 -32.53 -41.23 0.61
C ASP A 475 -31.08 -41.58 0.29
N LEU A 476 -30.77 -42.89 0.05
CA LEU A 476 -29.44 -43.33 -0.33
C LEU A 476 -28.98 -42.71 -1.65
N ARG A 477 -29.86 -42.71 -2.67
CA ARG A 477 -29.54 -42.09 -3.97
C ARG A 477 -29.33 -40.59 -3.84
N SER A 478 -30.19 -39.92 -3.08
CA SER A 478 -30.04 -38.47 -2.81
C SER A 478 -28.74 -38.15 -2.08
N ALA A 479 -28.42 -38.93 -1.02
CA ALA A 479 -27.18 -38.77 -0.27
C ALA A 479 -25.93 -39.01 -1.12
N ASN A 480 -25.95 -40.06 -1.96
CA ASN A 480 -24.84 -40.36 -2.86
C ASN A 480 -24.66 -39.27 -3.92
N ALA A 481 -25.76 -38.78 -4.53
CA ALA A 481 -25.71 -37.68 -5.50
C ALA A 481 -25.13 -36.40 -4.83
N LYS A 482 -25.55 -36.10 -3.62
CA LYS A 482 -25.02 -34.94 -2.87
C LYS A 482 -23.54 -35.11 -2.52
N HIS A 483 -23.14 -36.32 -2.10
CA HIS A 483 -21.73 -36.64 -1.84
C HIS A 483 -20.86 -36.43 -3.09
N GLU A 484 -21.32 -36.92 -4.25
CA GLU A 484 -20.63 -36.80 -5.53
C GLU A 484 -20.55 -35.33 -5.97
N GLU A 485 -21.65 -34.57 -5.89
CA GLU A 485 -21.69 -33.12 -6.19
C GLU A 485 -20.64 -32.35 -5.40
N VAL A 486 -20.65 -32.52 -4.06
CA VAL A 486 -19.71 -31.80 -3.17
C VAL A 486 -18.27 -32.27 -3.39
N THR A 487 -18.05 -33.55 -3.70
CA THR A 487 -16.72 -34.10 -4.02
C THR A 487 -16.17 -33.45 -5.29
N ASN A 488 -17.01 -33.29 -6.31
CA ASN A 488 -16.63 -32.62 -7.56
C ASN A 488 -16.30 -31.15 -7.34
N GLU A 489 -17.09 -30.45 -6.52
CA GLU A 489 -16.81 -29.06 -6.14
C GLU A 489 -15.47 -28.94 -5.38
N LEU A 490 -15.20 -29.78 -4.40
CA LEU A 490 -13.93 -29.81 -3.66
C LEU A 490 -12.74 -30.09 -4.56
N ASN A 491 -12.89 -30.99 -5.53
CA ASN A 491 -11.85 -31.27 -6.53
C ASN A 491 -11.58 -30.05 -7.40
N HIS A 492 -12.61 -29.35 -7.84
CA HIS A 492 -12.46 -28.12 -8.60
C HIS A 492 -11.75 -27.02 -7.77
N ILE A 493 -12.17 -26.82 -6.53
CA ILE A 493 -11.52 -25.87 -5.60
C ILE A 493 -10.05 -26.21 -5.41
N ARG A 494 -9.72 -27.49 -5.26
CA ARG A 494 -8.32 -27.97 -5.14
C ARG A 494 -7.51 -27.64 -6.39
N GLN A 495 -8.06 -27.86 -7.58
CA GLN A 495 -7.39 -27.53 -8.86
C GLN A 495 -7.13 -26.02 -8.98
N VAL A 496 -8.11 -25.19 -8.58
CA VAL A 496 -7.93 -23.72 -8.55
C VAL A 496 -6.83 -23.32 -7.57
N LYS A 497 -6.77 -23.97 -6.40
CA LYS A 497 -5.70 -23.71 -5.42
C LYS A 497 -4.32 -24.09 -5.96
N GLU A 498 -4.20 -25.26 -6.57
CA GLU A 498 -2.95 -25.74 -7.18
C GLU A 498 -2.50 -24.80 -8.32
N PHE A 499 -3.43 -24.35 -9.14
CA PHE A 499 -3.16 -23.34 -10.19
C PHE A 499 -2.63 -22.04 -9.59
N LEU A 500 -3.30 -21.51 -8.55
CA LEU A 500 -2.86 -20.26 -7.89
C LEU A 500 -1.49 -20.41 -7.24
N ASP A 501 -1.21 -21.53 -6.60
CA ASP A 501 0.10 -21.81 -5.99
C ASP A 501 1.22 -21.85 -7.05
N GLN A 502 0.98 -22.54 -8.16
CA GLN A 502 1.92 -22.61 -9.27
C GLN A 502 2.11 -21.25 -9.94
N ALA A 503 1.02 -20.55 -10.23
CA ALA A 503 1.07 -19.22 -10.82
C ALA A 503 1.84 -18.25 -9.92
N SER A 504 1.54 -18.23 -8.62
CA SER A 504 2.26 -17.41 -7.63
C SER A 504 3.78 -17.71 -7.63
N GLY A 505 4.16 -18.99 -7.67
CA GLY A 505 5.55 -19.44 -7.73
C GLY A 505 6.28 -19.00 -9.01
N VAL A 506 5.63 -19.18 -10.16
CA VAL A 506 6.18 -18.78 -11.48
C VAL A 506 6.36 -17.26 -11.52
N PHE A 507 5.37 -16.48 -11.09
CA PHE A 507 5.47 -15.01 -11.06
C PHE A 507 6.53 -14.53 -10.07
N ALA A 508 6.67 -15.16 -8.90
CA ALA A 508 7.72 -14.83 -7.94
C ALA A 508 9.11 -15.07 -8.52
N THR A 509 9.32 -16.19 -9.19
CA THR A 509 10.59 -16.53 -9.86
C THR A 509 10.88 -15.55 -11.01
N ALA A 510 9.89 -15.27 -11.85
CA ALA A 510 10.04 -14.35 -12.99
C ALA A 510 10.39 -12.92 -12.52
N GLU A 511 9.68 -12.40 -11.50
CA GLU A 511 9.97 -11.09 -10.91
C GLU A 511 11.36 -11.05 -10.27
N SER A 512 11.74 -12.09 -9.52
CA SER A 512 13.07 -12.21 -8.91
C SER A 512 14.17 -12.16 -9.96
N ASN A 513 14.03 -12.92 -11.04
CA ASN A 513 14.99 -12.96 -12.13
C ASN A 513 15.04 -11.61 -12.91
N ALA A 514 13.89 -10.98 -13.14
CA ALA A 514 13.82 -9.66 -13.77
C ALA A 514 14.50 -8.59 -12.90
N SER A 515 14.21 -8.58 -11.60
CA SER A 515 14.85 -7.71 -10.62
C SER A 515 16.36 -7.91 -10.56
N ALA A 516 16.83 -9.14 -10.52
CA ALA A 516 18.26 -9.44 -10.47
C ALA A 516 18.99 -8.95 -11.73
N ARG A 517 18.40 -9.17 -12.93
CA ARG A 517 18.96 -8.67 -14.20
C ARG A 517 19.01 -7.14 -14.25
N ARG A 518 17.95 -6.48 -13.80
CA ARG A 518 17.90 -5.01 -13.77
C ARG A 518 18.84 -4.44 -12.73
N LEU A 519 18.99 -5.10 -11.57
CA LEU A 519 19.97 -4.73 -10.56
C LEU A 519 21.39 -4.78 -11.13
N ALA A 520 21.76 -5.88 -11.78
CA ALA A 520 23.07 -6.04 -12.40
C ALA A 520 23.33 -4.97 -13.50
N ALA A 521 22.27 -4.51 -14.17
CA ALA A 521 22.40 -3.45 -15.18
C ALA A 521 22.68 -2.07 -14.58
N ILE A 522 22.09 -1.74 -13.39
CA ILE A 522 22.31 -0.42 -12.76
C ILE A 522 23.56 -0.38 -11.87
N GLU A 523 24.04 -1.52 -11.40
CA GLU A 523 25.14 -1.61 -10.43
C GLU A 523 26.42 -0.89 -10.87
N PRO A 524 26.93 -1.06 -12.10
CA PRO A 524 28.14 -0.37 -12.55
C PRO A 524 27.98 1.16 -12.51
N ARG A 525 26.82 1.65 -12.98
CA ARG A 525 26.53 3.09 -12.99
C ARG A 525 26.33 3.66 -11.59
N THR A 526 25.72 2.88 -10.69
CA THR A 526 25.60 3.24 -9.28
C THR A 526 26.97 3.42 -8.62
N LYS A 527 27.89 2.49 -8.84
CA LYS A 527 29.25 2.55 -8.32
C LYS A 527 30.03 3.77 -8.86
N GLU A 528 29.90 4.04 -10.15
CA GLU A 528 30.52 5.20 -10.81
C GLU A 528 30.02 6.52 -10.22
N ILE A 529 28.70 6.71 -10.12
CA ILE A 529 28.08 7.90 -9.55
C ILE A 529 28.47 8.08 -8.08
N PHE A 530 28.42 7.01 -7.30
CA PHE A 530 28.76 7.03 -5.89
C PHE A 530 30.22 7.44 -5.68
N ALA A 531 31.13 6.81 -6.41
CA ALA A 531 32.56 7.13 -6.32
C ALA A 531 32.85 8.59 -6.73
N ALA A 532 32.13 9.10 -7.72
CA ALA A 532 32.27 10.50 -8.16
C ALA A 532 31.72 11.52 -7.14
N ILE A 533 30.74 11.14 -6.30
CA ILE A 533 30.20 11.99 -5.24
C ILE A 533 31.08 11.92 -4.00
N MET A 534 31.45 10.72 -3.55
CA MET A 534 32.05 10.50 -2.25
C MET A 534 33.58 10.43 -2.25
N PHE A 535 34.22 10.27 -3.43
CA PHE A 535 35.67 10.04 -3.56
C PHE A 535 36.19 8.94 -2.63
N SER A 536 35.44 7.85 -2.51
CA SER A 536 35.71 6.76 -1.59
C SER A 536 35.86 5.44 -2.32
N ASP A 537 36.85 4.66 -1.93
CA ASP A 537 37.05 3.29 -2.42
C ASP A 537 36.07 2.29 -1.79
N VAL A 538 35.43 2.68 -0.67
CA VAL A 538 34.42 1.85 -0.02
C VAL A 538 33.07 2.08 -0.67
N VAL A 539 32.68 1.20 -1.59
CA VAL A 539 31.45 1.32 -2.36
C VAL A 539 30.41 0.31 -1.90
N PRO A 540 29.24 0.76 -1.43
CA PRO A 540 28.13 -0.15 -1.10
C PRO A 540 27.57 -0.84 -2.34
N ALA A 541 27.01 -2.01 -2.15
CA ALA A 541 26.33 -2.78 -3.18
C ALA A 541 24.98 -3.29 -2.70
N LEU A 542 24.04 -3.44 -3.63
CA LEU A 542 22.75 -4.05 -3.40
C LEU A 542 22.87 -5.56 -3.60
N LYS A 543 22.64 -6.34 -2.54
CA LYS A 543 22.61 -7.82 -2.61
C LYS A 543 21.17 -8.30 -2.54
N LYS A 544 20.70 -8.93 -3.63
CA LYS A 544 19.40 -9.60 -3.67
C LYS A 544 19.56 -11.06 -3.28
N ARG A 545 18.77 -11.53 -2.30
CA ARG A 545 18.71 -12.94 -1.95
C ARG A 545 17.93 -13.71 -3.01
N ALA A 546 18.53 -14.81 -3.50
CA ALA A 546 17.90 -15.64 -4.53
C ALA A 546 16.55 -16.19 -4.04
N GLY A 547 15.53 -16.13 -4.90
CA GLY A 547 14.19 -16.61 -4.60
C GLY A 547 13.41 -15.77 -3.56
N SER A 548 13.95 -14.65 -3.09
CA SER A 548 13.35 -13.78 -2.09
C SER A 548 13.15 -12.35 -2.63
N GLU A 549 12.25 -11.58 -2.00
CA GLU A 549 12.13 -10.13 -2.22
C GLU A 549 13.24 -9.34 -1.51
N GLU A 550 13.95 -9.94 -0.59
CA GLU A 550 14.92 -9.27 0.26
C GLU A 550 16.05 -8.64 -0.57
N LEU A 551 16.29 -7.36 -0.31
CA LEU A 551 17.37 -6.56 -0.88
C LEU A 551 18.20 -5.96 0.26
N ALA A 552 19.35 -6.50 0.51
CA ALA A 552 20.29 -6.00 1.49
C ALA A 552 21.23 -4.94 0.87
N ILE A 553 21.71 -4.02 1.69
CA ILE A 553 22.81 -3.12 1.35
C ILE A 553 24.05 -3.62 2.11
N SER A 554 25.05 -4.03 1.38
CA SER A 554 26.27 -4.59 1.97
C SER A 554 27.52 -3.94 1.39
N LEU A 555 28.60 -4.03 2.12
CA LEU A 555 29.95 -3.77 1.64
C LEU A 555 30.58 -5.12 1.37
N ALA A 556 31.08 -5.32 0.14
CA ALA A 556 31.81 -6.54 -0.20
C ALA A 556 33.05 -6.67 0.70
N GLU A 557 33.70 -5.54 0.92
CA GLU A 557 34.82 -5.40 1.82
C GLU A 557 34.76 -4.03 2.50
N PHE A 558 34.98 -4.01 3.79
CA PHE A 558 35.14 -2.80 4.58
C PHE A 558 36.52 -2.86 5.28
N TRP A 559 37.51 -2.21 4.66
CA TRP A 559 38.92 -2.35 4.95
C TRP A 559 39.41 -3.79 4.72
N THR A 560 39.46 -4.63 5.70
CA THR A 560 39.83 -6.04 5.61
C THR A 560 38.68 -6.97 6.03
N LEU A 561 37.53 -6.42 6.37
CA LEU A 561 36.37 -7.17 6.86
C LEU A 561 35.41 -7.46 5.69
N PRO A 562 35.09 -8.74 5.39
CA PRO A 562 34.20 -9.11 4.32
C PRO A 562 32.73 -9.04 4.77
N ASP A 563 31.84 -8.82 3.79
CA ASP A 563 30.38 -8.93 3.94
C ASP A 563 29.75 -8.16 5.12
N ILE A 564 30.15 -6.90 5.29
CA ILE A 564 29.64 -6.03 6.37
C ILE A 564 28.34 -5.35 5.92
N SER A 565 27.36 -5.24 6.84
CA SER A 565 26.16 -4.44 6.60
C SER A 565 26.51 -2.97 6.43
N ALA A 566 26.23 -2.40 5.27
CA ALA A 566 26.48 -0.99 5.01
C ALA A 566 25.67 -0.08 5.95
N GLN A 567 24.49 -0.51 6.39
CA GLN A 567 23.65 0.24 7.32
C GLN A 567 24.28 0.39 8.71
N ALA A 568 25.05 -0.61 9.14
CA ALA A 568 25.66 -0.62 10.48
C ALA A 568 26.91 0.26 10.57
N VAL A 569 27.63 0.48 9.46
CA VAL A 569 28.97 1.11 9.49
C VAL A 569 29.06 2.43 8.75
N LEU A 570 28.19 2.70 7.77
CA LEU A 570 28.23 3.94 7.00
C LEU A 570 27.49 5.08 7.70
N SER A 571 28.06 6.27 7.64
CA SER A 571 27.41 7.50 8.08
C SER A 571 26.16 7.78 7.22
N GLU A 572 25.27 8.64 7.72
CA GLU A 572 24.07 9.08 7.01
C GLU A 572 24.39 9.67 5.64
N SER A 573 25.42 10.51 5.54
CA SER A 573 25.86 11.12 4.28
C SER A 573 26.24 10.06 3.25
N TYR A 574 27.03 9.04 3.62
CA TYR A 574 27.41 7.92 2.74
C TYR A 574 26.19 7.10 2.31
N ARG A 575 25.27 6.82 3.22
CA ARG A 575 24.06 6.07 2.94
C ARG A 575 23.16 6.84 1.95
N ASN A 576 22.95 8.13 2.18
CA ASN A 576 22.16 8.97 1.30
C ASN A 576 22.82 9.15 -0.08
N ALA A 577 24.14 9.30 -0.15
CA ALA A 577 24.87 9.32 -1.42
C ALA A 577 24.67 8.02 -2.21
N PHE A 578 24.69 6.88 -1.52
CA PHE A 578 24.42 5.60 -2.14
C PHE A 578 22.98 5.50 -2.68
N ALA A 579 22.00 5.89 -1.88
CA ALA A 579 20.60 5.91 -2.32
C ALA A 579 20.43 6.82 -3.56
N ILE A 580 20.92 8.06 -3.52
CA ILE A 580 20.90 8.96 -4.68
C ILE A 580 21.52 8.31 -5.90
N SER A 581 22.68 7.66 -5.75
CA SER A 581 23.38 7.01 -6.85
C SER A 581 22.55 5.88 -7.48
N VAL A 582 21.86 5.08 -6.66
CA VAL A 582 20.93 4.03 -7.11
C VAL A 582 19.77 4.62 -7.90
N TYR A 583 19.14 5.69 -7.37
CA TYR A 583 18.01 6.34 -8.04
C TYR A 583 18.42 7.01 -9.36
N LEU A 584 19.54 7.71 -9.39
CA LEU A 584 20.08 8.32 -10.63
C LEU A 584 20.43 7.24 -11.67
N ALA A 585 21.10 6.17 -11.26
CA ALA A 585 21.41 5.07 -12.16
C ALA A 585 20.15 4.40 -12.73
N ALA A 586 19.12 4.20 -11.90
CA ALA A 586 17.84 3.67 -12.34
C ALA A 586 17.13 4.63 -13.30
N ALA A 587 17.12 5.94 -13.03
CA ALA A 587 16.53 6.96 -13.88
C ALA A 587 17.18 7.01 -15.27
N ALA A 588 18.51 6.86 -15.33
CA ALA A 588 19.26 6.84 -16.59
C ALA A 588 18.86 5.65 -17.48
N LEU A 589 18.58 4.47 -16.88
CA LEU A 589 18.28 3.25 -17.62
C LEU A 589 16.79 3.02 -17.88
N TYR A 590 15.92 3.46 -16.97
CA TYR A 590 14.50 3.10 -16.97
C TYR A 590 13.55 4.30 -16.99
N GLY A 591 14.00 5.44 -17.55
CA GLY A 591 13.31 6.73 -17.54
C GLY A 591 11.85 6.74 -18.00
N GLY A 592 11.42 5.80 -18.83
CA GLY A 592 10.01 5.70 -19.26
C GLY A 592 9.51 6.93 -20.01
N GLY A 593 8.25 7.34 -19.77
CA GLY A 593 7.64 8.52 -20.39
C GLY A 593 8.16 9.85 -19.85
N ALA A 594 8.74 9.89 -18.64
CA ALA A 594 9.34 11.10 -18.08
C ALA A 594 10.81 11.23 -18.51
N LYS A 595 11.14 12.30 -19.22
CA LYS A 595 12.51 12.70 -19.53
C LYS A 595 13.00 13.80 -18.58
N PHE A 596 12.42 13.88 -17.41
CA PHE A 596 12.83 14.79 -16.34
C PHE A 596 12.75 14.11 -14.97
N LEU A 597 13.51 14.64 -14.04
CA LEU A 597 13.43 14.28 -12.62
C LEU A 597 13.56 15.53 -11.75
N ILE A 598 12.91 15.49 -10.59
CA ILE A 598 12.83 16.60 -9.66
C ILE A 598 13.41 16.12 -8.32
N LEU A 599 14.36 16.89 -7.81
CA LEU A 599 15.10 16.62 -6.59
C LEU A 599 14.79 17.72 -5.57
N ASP A 600 14.09 17.39 -4.48
CA ASP A 600 13.73 18.34 -3.41
C ASP A 600 14.61 18.13 -2.18
N ASP A 601 15.44 19.14 -1.88
CA ASP A 601 16.32 19.20 -0.70
C ASP A 601 17.14 17.93 -0.44
N VAL A 602 17.63 17.29 -1.51
CA VAL A 602 18.32 15.99 -1.46
C VAL A 602 19.73 16.06 -0.87
N THR A 603 20.22 17.25 -0.59
CA THR A 603 21.59 17.50 -0.12
C THR A 603 21.68 17.82 1.37
N SER A 604 20.58 17.77 2.11
CA SER A 604 20.53 18.22 3.50
C SER A 604 21.45 17.47 4.47
N SER A 605 21.84 16.24 4.13
CA SER A 605 22.74 15.39 4.91
C SER A 605 24.23 15.46 4.46
N PHE A 606 24.52 16.22 3.40
CA PHE A 606 25.87 16.34 2.85
C PHE A 606 26.60 17.55 3.40
N ASP A 607 27.92 17.40 3.57
CA ASP A 607 28.78 18.56 3.70
C ASP A 607 28.93 19.30 2.36
N SER A 608 29.46 20.53 2.43
CA SER A 608 29.56 21.41 1.25
C SER A 608 30.42 20.82 0.13
N GLY A 609 31.40 19.97 0.44
CA GLY A 609 32.24 19.31 -0.56
C GLY A 609 31.44 18.27 -1.35
N HIS A 610 30.76 17.38 -0.68
CA HIS A 610 29.95 16.35 -1.33
C HIS A 610 28.73 16.94 -2.04
N GLN A 611 28.13 18.03 -1.54
CA GLN A 611 27.10 18.79 -2.25
C GLN A 611 27.63 19.28 -3.61
N PHE A 612 28.82 19.89 -3.62
CA PHE A 612 29.45 20.38 -4.86
C PHE A 612 29.69 19.23 -5.84
N HIS A 613 30.23 18.11 -5.38
CA HIS A 613 30.50 16.95 -6.21
C HIS A 613 29.23 16.35 -6.80
N LEU A 614 28.16 16.23 -6.02
CA LEU A 614 26.85 15.79 -6.51
C LEU A 614 26.33 16.72 -7.63
N MET A 615 26.40 18.05 -7.43
CA MET A 615 25.99 19.01 -8.45
C MET A 615 26.84 18.91 -9.72
N ASN A 616 28.14 18.68 -9.57
CA ASN A 616 29.02 18.47 -10.72
C ASN A 616 28.70 17.17 -11.47
N VAL A 617 28.46 16.08 -10.75
CA VAL A 617 28.03 14.80 -11.36
C VAL A 617 26.72 14.99 -12.13
N ILE A 618 25.74 15.67 -11.54
CA ILE A 618 24.47 15.98 -12.21
C ILE A 618 24.72 16.76 -13.51
N LYS A 619 25.53 17.83 -13.45
CA LYS A 619 25.81 18.71 -14.60
C LYS A 619 26.56 17.99 -15.73
N THR A 620 27.56 17.17 -15.39
CA THR A 620 28.53 16.67 -16.37
C THR A 620 28.29 15.22 -16.81
N GLN A 621 27.74 14.39 -15.93
CA GLN A 621 27.65 12.94 -16.13
C GLN A 621 26.23 12.41 -16.22
N PHE A 622 25.23 13.21 -15.84
CA PHE A 622 23.86 12.69 -15.74
C PHE A 622 22.85 13.51 -16.58
N ALA A 623 22.78 14.81 -16.39
CA ALA A 623 21.79 15.68 -17.01
C ALA A 623 22.31 16.32 -18.32
N ARG A 624 21.39 16.88 -19.10
CA ARG A 624 21.77 17.86 -20.13
C ARG A 624 22.35 19.13 -19.46
N PRO A 625 23.31 19.81 -20.06
CA PRO A 625 23.95 19.57 -21.38
C PRO A 625 25.12 18.57 -21.35
N GLY A 626 25.55 18.07 -20.18
CA GLY A 626 26.70 17.15 -20.08
C GLY A 626 26.51 15.83 -20.80
N VAL A 627 25.23 15.31 -20.76
CA VAL A 627 24.84 14.08 -21.47
C VAL A 627 23.74 14.45 -22.47
N PRO A 628 23.98 14.35 -23.80
CA PRO A 628 23.02 14.80 -24.82
C PRO A 628 21.62 14.18 -24.71
N ASP A 629 21.54 12.88 -24.40
CA ASP A 629 20.29 12.15 -24.22
C ASP A 629 19.88 12.02 -22.74
N GLY A 630 20.60 12.70 -21.86
CA GLY A 630 20.33 12.71 -20.44
C GLY A 630 18.97 13.34 -20.10
N PRO A 631 18.43 13.04 -18.92
CA PRO A 631 17.19 13.65 -18.46
C PRO A 631 17.38 15.14 -18.12
N GLN A 632 16.30 15.89 -18.17
CA GLN A 632 16.22 17.21 -17.57
C GLN A 632 16.21 17.03 -16.05
N VAL A 633 17.08 17.74 -15.34
CA VAL A 633 17.10 17.74 -13.88
C VAL A 633 16.59 19.07 -13.35
N ILE A 634 15.72 18.99 -12.35
CA ILE A 634 15.14 20.14 -11.66
C ILE A 634 15.44 19.99 -10.17
N LEU A 635 16.20 20.92 -9.63
CA LEU A 635 16.64 20.95 -8.23
C LEU A 635 15.87 21.99 -7.45
N LEU A 636 15.30 21.60 -6.33
CA LEU A 636 14.72 22.52 -5.36
C LEU A 636 15.62 22.54 -4.13
N SER A 637 16.09 23.72 -3.70
CA SER A 637 16.99 23.83 -2.55
C SER A 637 16.73 25.08 -1.73
N HIS A 638 16.96 25.00 -0.42
CA HIS A 638 16.98 26.14 0.48
C HIS A 638 18.41 26.54 0.91
N ASP A 639 19.41 25.81 0.44
CA ASP A 639 20.80 26.00 0.83
C ASP A 639 21.39 27.20 0.09
N THR A 640 21.87 28.18 0.86
CA THR A 640 22.48 29.42 0.32
C THR A 640 23.83 29.18 -0.35
N ALA A 641 24.59 28.16 0.07
CA ALA A 641 25.83 27.79 -0.60
C ALA A 641 25.55 27.21 -1.99
N LEU A 642 24.55 26.36 -2.12
CA LEU A 642 24.10 25.85 -3.42
C LEU A 642 23.50 26.96 -4.29
N GLU A 643 22.79 27.94 -3.74
CA GLU A 643 22.30 29.08 -4.51
C GLU A 643 23.43 29.87 -5.18
N LYS A 644 24.54 30.09 -4.48
CA LYS A 644 25.73 30.70 -5.07
C LYS A 644 26.28 29.86 -6.24
N LEU A 645 26.38 28.56 -6.04
CA LEU A 645 26.81 27.63 -7.10
C LEU A 645 25.87 27.64 -8.30
N PHE A 646 24.55 27.67 -8.09
CA PHE A 646 23.55 27.68 -9.14
C PHE A 646 23.64 28.97 -9.96
N ASN A 647 23.83 30.14 -9.30
CA ASN A 647 24.04 31.42 -9.97
C ASN A 647 25.31 31.39 -10.82
N THR A 648 26.44 30.87 -10.31
CA THR A 648 27.70 30.75 -11.04
C THR A 648 27.52 29.86 -12.28
N ASN A 649 26.97 28.67 -12.10
CA ASN A 649 26.72 27.74 -13.22
C ASN A 649 25.72 28.29 -14.25
N SER A 650 24.75 29.11 -13.83
CA SER A 650 23.80 29.77 -14.72
C SER A 650 24.49 30.76 -15.64
N ASN A 651 25.45 31.50 -15.10
CA ASN A 651 26.28 32.43 -15.86
C ASN A 651 27.17 31.74 -16.90
N GLU A 652 27.65 30.53 -16.62
CA GLU A 652 28.43 29.69 -17.54
C GLU A 652 27.60 29.06 -18.67
N GLY A 653 26.27 29.21 -18.67
CA GLY A 653 25.41 28.77 -19.76
C GLY A 653 24.85 27.34 -19.67
N GLY A 654 25.34 26.46 -18.78
CA GLY A 654 24.88 25.07 -18.60
C GLY A 654 23.72 24.88 -17.66
N TRP A 655 23.30 25.92 -16.98
CA TRP A 655 22.35 25.92 -15.87
C TRP A 655 21.27 26.97 -16.04
N TRP A 656 20.08 26.76 -15.49
CA TRP A 656 19.00 27.73 -15.41
C TRP A 656 18.54 27.86 -13.97
N HIS A 657 18.80 29.01 -13.35
CA HIS A 657 18.47 29.24 -11.95
C HIS A 657 17.34 30.27 -11.80
N GLN A 658 16.42 30.01 -10.87
CA GLN A 658 15.37 30.91 -10.45
C GLN A 658 15.31 30.94 -8.91
N CYS A 659 15.18 32.14 -8.34
CA CYS A 659 14.89 32.30 -6.93
C CYS A 659 13.41 32.65 -6.78
N ILE A 660 12.71 32.09 -5.81
CA ILE A 660 11.33 32.46 -5.49
C ILE A 660 11.26 33.18 -4.15
N GLN A 661 10.40 34.17 -4.09
CA GLN A 661 10.15 34.96 -2.89
C GLN A 661 8.64 35.19 -2.73
N GLY A 662 8.21 35.51 -1.50
CA GLY A 662 6.81 35.79 -1.19
C GLY A 662 6.32 35.08 0.06
N THR A 663 5.01 35.03 0.21
CA THR A 663 4.37 34.39 1.35
C THR A 663 3.18 33.54 0.91
N ALA A 664 2.89 32.47 1.65
CA ALA A 664 1.73 31.63 1.42
C ALA A 664 0.39 32.36 1.54
N ARG A 665 0.37 33.50 2.21
CA ARG A 665 -0.84 34.29 2.42
C ARG A 665 -1.21 35.14 1.18
N THR A 666 -0.22 35.67 0.47
CA THR A 666 -0.44 36.56 -0.67
C THR A 666 -0.03 35.89 -1.98
N SER A 667 1.22 36.04 -2.37
CA SER A 667 1.75 35.46 -3.59
C SER A 667 3.21 35.07 -3.44
N VAL A 668 3.60 34.06 -4.18
CA VAL A 668 4.97 33.59 -4.39
C VAL A 668 5.34 33.88 -5.83
N LEU A 669 6.44 34.57 -6.05
CA LEU A 669 6.84 35.00 -7.39
C LEU A 669 8.28 34.56 -7.68
N PRO A 670 8.60 34.11 -8.91
CA PRO A 670 9.96 33.87 -9.32
C PRO A 670 10.70 35.20 -9.49
N GLN A 671 11.89 35.26 -8.94
CA GLN A 671 12.83 36.35 -9.22
C GLN A 671 13.77 35.89 -10.34
N SER A 672 13.67 36.49 -11.51
CA SER A 672 14.66 36.40 -12.54
C SER A 672 15.54 37.66 -12.47
N GLY A 673 16.85 37.48 -12.29
CA GLY A 673 17.79 38.60 -12.20
C GLY A 673 17.66 39.38 -10.88
N ALA A 674 18.07 38.73 -9.76
CA ALA A 674 18.02 39.34 -8.42
C ALA A 674 18.60 40.78 -8.36
N VAL A 675 19.65 41.00 -9.13
CA VAL A 675 20.34 42.30 -9.18
C VAL A 675 19.48 43.44 -9.75
N HIS A 676 18.79 43.20 -10.87
CA HIS A 676 17.91 44.25 -11.45
C HIS A 676 16.71 44.57 -10.57
N LYS A 677 16.14 43.58 -9.93
CA LYS A 677 14.98 43.78 -9.01
C LYS A 677 15.36 44.46 -7.71
N ILE A 678 16.55 44.14 -7.15
CA ILE A 678 17.08 44.89 -6.00
C ILE A 678 17.29 46.34 -6.38
N ARG A 679 17.84 46.59 -7.58
CA ARG A 679 18.00 47.94 -8.12
C ARG A 679 16.66 48.66 -8.23
N ASP A 680 15.69 48.06 -8.92
CA ASP A 680 14.37 48.69 -9.17
C ASP A 680 13.58 48.88 -7.87
N ALA A 681 13.57 47.89 -6.98
CA ALA A 681 12.96 48.01 -5.66
C ALA A 681 13.65 49.11 -4.82
N THR A 682 14.95 49.23 -4.90
CA THR A 682 15.71 50.28 -4.20
C THR A 682 15.33 51.67 -4.74
N HIS A 683 15.25 51.84 -6.06
CA HIS A 683 14.79 53.09 -6.68
C HIS A 683 13.36 53.44 -6.23
N ASN A 684 12.43 52.48 -6.22
CA ASN A 684 11.06 52.72 -5.72
C ASN A 684 11.02 53.16 -4.25
N PHE A 685 11.84 52.57 -3.37
CA PHE A 685 11.96 53.04 -1.99
C PHE A 685 12.56 54.45 -1.89
N LEU A 686 13.55 54.76 -2.71
CA LEU A 686 14.15 56.11 -2.75
C LEU A 686 13.17 57.13 -3.32
N ASP A 687 12.36 56.77 -4.30
CA ASP A 687 11.34 57.63 -4.89
C ASP A 687 10.18 57.96 -3.90
N THR A 688 9.87 57.00 -3.04
CA THR A 688 8.86 57.17 -1.96
C THR A 688 9.46 57.76 -0.67
N GLY A 689 10.76 58.08 -0.62
CA GLY A 689 11.44 58.60 0.56
C GLY A 689 11.69 57.58 1.69
N ASN A 690 11.48 56.31 1.45
CA ASN A 690 11.70 55.27 2.44
C ASN A 690 13.19 54.86 2.49
N ILE A 691 13.99 55.67 3.21
CA ILE A 691 15.43 55.48 3.35
C ILE A 691 15.80 54.21 4.15
N THR A 692 14.98 53.90 5.15
CA THR A 692 15.22 52.76 6.05
C THR A 692 15.26 51.43 5.29
N ASP A 693 14.36 51.21 4.34
CA ASP A 693 14.30 49.99 3.52
C ASP A 693 15.23 50.06 2.31
N ALA A 694 15.55 51.27 1.81
CA ALA A 694 16.46 51.45 0.69
C ALA A 694 17.93 51.19 1.06
N ALA A 695 18.40 51.68 2.19
CA ALA A 695 19.82 51.60 2.58
C ALA A 695 20.37 50.17 2.67
N PRO A 696 19.72 49.20 3.31
CA PRO A 696 20.22 47.80 3.31
C PRO A 696 20.26 47.19 1.91
N ARG A 697 19.31 47.54 1.04
CA ARG A 697 19.23 47.04 -0.34
C ARG A 697 20.32 47.62 -1.24
N ILE A 698 20.75 48.87 -0.99
CA ILE A 698 21.91 49.45 -1.66
C ILE A 698 23.16 48.64 -1.35
N ARG A 699 23.35 48.25 -0.09
CA ARG A 699 24.47 47.38 0.30
C ARG A 699 24.45 46.04 -0.46
N GLN A 700 23.30 45.43 -0.47
CA GLN A 700 23.12 44.15 -1.18
C GLN A 700 23.40 44.33 -2.69
N TYR A 701 22.92 45.41 -3.30
CA TYR A 701 23.19 45.71 -4.69
C TYR A 701 24.68 45.96 -4.98
N LEU A 702 25.35 46.67 -4.08
CA LEU A 702 26.78 46.93 -4.18
C LEU A 702 27.59 45.65 -4.11
N GLU A 703 27.29 44.79 -3.10
CA GLU A 703 27.99 43.51 -2.94
C GLU A 703 27.82 42.64 -4.17
N PHE A 704 26.63 42.51 -4.74
CA PHE A 704 26.39 41.79 -5.97
C PHE A 704 27.20 42.37 -7.17
N LYS A 705 27.26 43.69 -7.30
CA LYS A 705 28.02 44.35 -8.38
C LYS A 705 29.53 44.17 -8.23
N LEU A 706 30.03 44.18 -7.02
CA LEU A 706 31.46 43.88 -6.74
C LEU A 706 31.79 42.43 -7.08
N GLU A 707 30.96 41.47 -6.63
CA GLU A 707 31.12 40.05 -6.98
C GLU A 707 31.02 39.81 -8.49
N GLU A 708 30.06 40.46 -9.17
CA GLU A 708 29.92 40.36 -10.63
C GLU A 708 31.18 40.81 -11.33
N VAL A 709 31.77 41.98 -10.97
CA VAL A 709 33.00 42.48 -11.53
C VAL A 709 34.16 41.54 -11.29
N ILE A 710 34.35 41.07 -10.04
CA ILE A 710 35.44 40.14 -9.68
C ILE A 710 35.34 38.86 -10.48
N GLN A 711 34.16 38.26 -10.59
CA GLN A 711 33.97 37.02 -11.34
C GLN A 711 34.15 37.22 -12.86
N LYS A 712 33.55 38.27 -13.41
CA LYS A 712 33.57 38.50 -14.88
C LYS A 712 34.91 38.90 -15.40
N VAL A 713 35.68 39.66 -14.59
CA VAL A 713 37.00 40.16 -14.98
C VAL A 713 38.14 39.30 -14.39
N ALA A 714 37.79 38.19 -13.71
CA ALA A 714 38.75 37.27 -13.08
C ALA A 714 39.76 37.97 -12.14
N ILE A 715 39.30 38.93 -11.33
CA ILE A 715 40.16 39.67 -10.42
C ILE A 715 40.54 38.78 -9.24
N PRO A 716 41.83 38.58 -8.94
CA PRO A 716 42.22 37.76 -7.78
C PRO A 716 41.82 38.42 -6.47
N VAL A 717 41.19 37.70 -5.60
CA VAL A 717 40.76 38.15 -4.25
C VAL A 717 41.55 37.37 -3.20
N PRO A 718 42.07 38.03 -2.14
CA PRO A 718 42.72 37.31 -1.03
C PRO A 718 41.84 36.23 -0.42
N ILE A 719 42.42 35.05 -0.13
CA ILE A 719 41.70 33.88 0.42
C ILE A 719 40.88 34.26 1.66
N GLY A 720 41.38 35.14 2.54
CA GLY A 720 40.66 35.59 3.73
C GLY A 720 39.36 36.35 3.45
N VAL A 721 39.19 36.93 2.24
CA VAL A 721 37.97 37.64 1.82
C VAL A 721 36.91 36.65 1.27
N ALA A 722 37.38 35.60 0.62
CA ALA A 722 36.50 34.59 0.03
C ALA A 722 35.69 33.78 1.06
N PHE A 723 36.17 33.76 2.32
CA PHE A 723 35.55 32.96 3.40
C PHE A 723 35.03 33.78 4.58
N ASN A 724 34.99 35.12 4.48
CA ASN A 724 34.58 35.97 5.59
C ASN A 724 33.21 36.62 5.33
N ASP A 725 32.23 36.29 6.18
CA ASP A 725 30.86 36.86 6.20
C ASP A 725 30.78 38.22 6.91
N ASP A 726 31.89 38.90 7.13
CA ASP A 726 31.97 40.08 8.00
C ASP A 726 31.35 41.33 7.38
N LYS A 727 30.80 42.21 8.21
CA LYS A 727 30.10 43.47 7.87
C LYS A 727 30.92 44.45 7.01
N GLN A 728 32.21 44.18 6.81
CA GLN A 728 33.12 45.01 6.02
C GLN A 728 33.46 44.50 4.62
N MET A 729 32.77 43.41 4.16
CA MET A 729 33.12 42.72 2.91
C MET A 729 33.15 43.64 1.69
N ALA A 730 32.18 44.55 1.54
CA ALA A 730 32.13 45.45 0.40
C ALA A 730 33.37 46.37 0.33
N LYS A 731 33.87 46.89 1.45
CA LYS A 731 35.08 47.71 1.46
C LYS A 731 36.30 46.90 1.08
N THR A 732 36.44 45.70 1.62
CA THR A 732 37.59 44.83 1.36
C THR A 732 37.61 44.38 -0.11
N LEU A 733 36.45 44.11 -0.72
CA LEU A 733 36.34 43.80 -2.16
C LEU A 733 36.74 45.02 -3.03
N ILE A 734 36.28 46.22 -2.66
CA ILE A 734 36.66 47.47 -3.37
C ILE A 734 38.18 47.64 -3.29
N ASP A 735 38.78 47.44 -2.13
CA ASP A 735 40.18 47.63 -1.93
C ASP A 735 40.99 46.59 -2.74
N ALA A 736 40.56 45.31 -2.80
CA ALA A 736 41.17 44.28 -3.63
C ALA A 736 41.08 44.59 -5.12
N ILE A 737 39.92 45.10 -5.58
CA ILE A 737 39.76 45.53 -6.98
C ILE A 737 40.72 46.68 -7.32
N LYS A 738 40.79 47.67 -6.44
CA LYS A 738 41.72 48.80 -6.62
C LYS A 738 43.18 48.39 -6.68
N GLU A 739 43.57 47.50 -5.76
CA GLU A 739 44.91 46.94 -5.70
C GLU A 739 45.27 46.21 -7.01
N ALA A 740 44.38 45.34 -7.50
CA ALA A 740 44.56 44.63 -8.75
C ALA A 740 44.69 45.60 -9.94
N VAL A 741 43.85 46.62 -10.04
CA VAL A 741 43.92 47.63 -11.09
C VAL A 741 45.25 48.41 -11.02
N ASN A 742 45.67 48.82 -9.81
CA ASN A 742 46.94 49.51 -9.64
C ASN A 742 48.16 48.66 -10.02
N LEU A 743 48.13 47.37 -9.67
CA LEU A 743 49.19 46.44 -10.03
C LEU A 743 49.30 46.30 -11.57
N HIS A 744 48.18 46.10 -12.26
CA HIS A 744 48.19 46.03 -13.72
C HIS A 744 48.53 47.36 -14.41
N GLN A 745 48.14 48.47 -13.80
CA GLN A 745 48.54 49.76 -14.30
C GLN A 745 50.05 50.03 -14.15
N ALA A 746 50.61 49.70 -13.00
CA ALA A 746 52.06 49.82 -12.75
C ALA A 746 52.86 48.87 -13.67
N ALA A 747 52.32 47.70 -13.99
CA ALA A 747 52.95 46.74 -14.89
C ALA A 747 52.75 47.12 -16.39
N GLY A 748 51.99 48.14 -16.72
CA GLY A 748 51.68 48.52 -18.10
C GLY A 748 50.81 47.50 -18.83
N SER A 749 50.15 46.59 -18.13
CA SER A 749 49.36 45.56 -18.71
C SER A 749 47.83 45.79 -18.59
N LEU A 750 47.42 46.93 -18.04
CA LEU A 750 46.00 47.27 -17.81
C LEU A 750 45.29 47.57 -19.16
N VAL A 751 44.18 46.88 -19.40
CA VAL A 751 43.33 47.10 -20.59
C VAL A 751 42.28 48.17 -20.44
N LEU A 752 42.00 48.64 -19.21
CA LEU A 752 41.08 49.74 -18.94
C LEU A 752 41.64 51.04 -19.53
N GLU A 753 40.77 51.80 -20.19
CA GLU A 753 41.12 53.09 -20.71
C GLU A 753 41.33 54.13 -19.60
N PRO A 754 42.13 55.17 -19.75
CA PRO A 754 42.35 56.18 -18.72
C PRO A 754 41.07 56.85 -18.19
N VAL A 755 40.07 56.99 -19.06
CA VAL A 755 38.75 57.53 -18.66
C VAL A 755 38.00 56.57 -17.75
N GLN A 756 38.15 55.27 -17.96
CA GLN A 756 37.54 54.20 -17.11
C GLN A 756 38.24 54.15 -15.76
N VAL A 757 39.56 54.28 -15.71
CA VAL A 757 40.31 54.33 -14.44
C VAL A 757 39.92 55.60 -13.63
N THR A 758 39.75 56.73 -14.25
CA THR A 758 39.29 57.96 -13.59
C THR A 758 37.82 57.80 -13.10
N GLY A 759 36.96 57.21 -13.95
CA GLY A 759 35.56 56.88 -13.60
C GLY A 759 35.49 55.92 -12.39
N LEU A 760 36.36 54.91 -12.35
CA LEU A 760 36.46 53.95 -11.23
C LEU A 760 36.83 54.67 -9.91
N GLN A 761 37.85 55.58 -9.94
CA GLN A 761 38.25 56.33 -8.75
C GLN A 761 37.12 57.22 -8.24
N THR A 762 36.40 57.89 -9.16
CA THR A 762 35.24 58.75 -8.81
C THR A 762 34.13 57.95 -8.21
N SER A 763 33.76 56.87 -8.83
CA SER A 763 32.67 55.98 -8.34
C SER A 763 33.00 55.38 -6.99
N VAL A 764 34.20 54.86 -6.79
CA VAL A 764 34.64 54.34 -5.48
C VAL A 764 34.61 55.43 -4.41
N THR A 765 35.09 56.61 -4.71
CA THR A 765 35.07 57.72 -3.77
C THR A 765 33.61 58.04 -3.32
N THR A 766 32.71 58.14 -4.29
CA THR A 766 31.28 58.41 -4.01
C THR A 766 30.67 57.28 -3.14
N ILE A 767 30.93 56.00 -3.46
CA ILE A 767 30.41 54.83 -2.70
C ILE A 767 30.98 54.84 -1.28
N VAL A 768 32.25 55.04 -1.12
CA VAL A 768 32.93 54.97 0.19
C VAL A 768 32.55 56.18 1.05
N THR A 769 32.58 57.41 0.52
CA THR A 769 32.31 58.59 1.34
C THR A 769 30.84 58.79 1.65
N ASN A 770 29.95 58.58 0.68
CA ASN A 770 28.52 58.89 0.84
C ASN A 770 27.69 57.70 1.34
N TYR A 771 28.28 56.53 1.43
CA TYR A 771 27.52 55.33 1.85
C TYR A 771 28.27 54.47 2.88
N LEU A 772 29.45 53.87 2.55
CA LEU A 772 30.10 52.90 3.43
C LEU A 772 30.59 53.51 4.73
N SER A 773 31.06 54.77 4.72
CA SER A 773 31.50 55.49 5.92
C SER A 773 30.36 55.72 6.93
N HIS A 774 29.17 56.07 6.46
CA HIS A 774 27.98 56.30 7.29
C HIS A 774 27.32 54.99 7.72
N TRP A 775 27.35 53.99 6.86
CA TRP A 775 26.81 52.63 7.17
C TRP A 775 27.61 51.97 8.29
N ALA A 776 28.91 52.04 8.22
CA ALA A 776 29.80 51.43 9.24
C ALA A 776 29.59 52.00 10.64
N THR A 777 29.14 53.28 10.74
CA THR A 777 28.88 53.94 12.03
C THR A 777 27.46 53.77 12.54
N GLY A 778 26.57 53.06 11.80
CA GLY A 778 25.17 52.82 12.15
C GLY A 778 24.26 54.07 12.04
N GLN A 779 24.77 55.17 11.47
CA GLN A 779 24.06 56.44 11.33
C GLN A 779 23.17 56.47 10.08
N THR A 780 22.11 55.64 10.05
CA THR A 780 21.17 55.62 8.91
C THR A 780 20.39 56.94 8.76
N GLN A 781 20.31 57.78 9.79
CA GLN A 781 19.66 59.09 9.76
C GLN A 781 20.43 60.15 8.98
N ALA A 782 21.70 59.88 8.64
CA ALA A 782 22.53 60.80 7.84
C ALA A 782 22.29 60.68 6.32
N PHE A 783 21.48 59.73 5.89
CA PHE A 783 21.21 59.52 4.46
C PHE A 783 20.04 60.38 3.97
N SER A 784 20.21 61.01 2.80
CA SER A 784 19.11 61.59 2.04
C SER A 784 18.80 60.77 0.80
N ALA A 785 17.55 60.79 0.32
CA ALA A 785 17.18 60.04 -0.88
C ALA A 785 17.98 60.49 -2.12
N PRO A 786 18.25 61.79 -2.36
CA PRO A 786 19.12 62.21 -3.45
C PRO A 786 20.55 61.70 -3.33
N SER A 787 21.14 61.69 -2.13
CA SER A 787 22.49 61.16 -1.89
C SER A 787 22.56 59.66 -2.19
N LEU A 788 21.56 58.90 -1.73
CA LEU A 788 21.51 57.47 -2.00
C LEU A 788 21.24 57.12 -3.47
N LYS A 789 20.48 57.94 -4.20
CA LYS A 789 20.34 57.85 -5.66
C LYS A 789 21.66 58.05 -6.36
N GLY A 790 22.48 59.04 -5.90
CA GLY A 790 23.83 59.23 -6.39
C GLY A 790 24.76 58.03 -6.14
N VAL A 791 24.61 57.38 -4.98
CA VAL A 791 25.34 56.14 -4.68
C VAL A 791 24.91 54.98 -5.62
N MET A 792 23.62 54.79 -5.87
CA MET A 792 23.13 53.80 -6.83
C MET A 792 23.72 54.02 -8.23
N GLN A 793 23.75 55.25 -8.71
CA GLN A 793 24.36 55.60 -9.98
C GLN A 793 25.87 55.31 -9.98
N ALA A 794 26.59 55.64 -8.89
CA ALA A 794 28.00 55.35 -8.75
C ALA A 794 28.29 53.85 -8.74
N ILE A 795 27.42 53.03 -8.22
CA ILE A 795 27.54 51.53 -8.29
C ILE A 795 27.40 51.06 -9.75
N ASP A 796 26.45 51.59 -10.49
CA ASP A 796 26.29 51.26 -11.92
C ASP A 796 27.48 51.73 -12.74
N ASP A 797 27.95 52.96 -12.51
CA ASP A 797 29.14 53.51 -13.20
C ASP A 797 30.43 52.78 -12.87
N PHE A 798 30.57 52.31 -11.62
CA PHE A 798 31.65 51.44 -11.18
C PHE A 798 31.71 50.11 -12.01
N ALA A 799 30.59 49.44 -12.12
CA ALA A 799 30.53 48.19 -12.92
C ALA A 799 30.79 48.46 -14.39
N ARG A 800 30.35 49.61 -14.92
CA ARG A 800 30.54 50.02 -16.30
C ARG A 800 32.01 50.27 -16.65
N CYS A 801 32.84 50.69 -15.69
CA CYS A 801 34.28 50.87 -15.90
C CYS A 801 34.98 49.58 -16.33
N PHE A 802 34.44 48.42 -16.05
CA PHE A 802 34.96 47.10 -16.40
C PHE A 802 34.32 46.50 -17.66
N GLN A 803 33.59 47.32 -18.42
CA GLN A 803 32.91 46.89 -19.64
C GLN A 803 33.38 47.67 -20.85
N PHE A 804 33.28 47.10 -22.03
CA PHE A 804 33.48 47.76 -23.30
C PHE A 804 32.29 47.48 -24.23
N GLU A 805 32.08 48.38 -25.19
CA GLU A 805 31.04 48.24 -26.19
C GLU A 805 31.37 47.10 -27.16
N ASP A 806 30.40 46.23 -27.48
CA ASP A 806 30.59 45.09 -28.37
C ASP A 806 30.95 45.60 -29.79
N PRO A 807 32.09 45.20 -30.37
CA PRO A 807 32.51 45.62 -31.71
C PRO A 807 31.51 45.26 -32.81
N GLN A 808 30.57 44.32 -32.56
CA GLN A 808 29.57 43.93 -33.54
C GLN A 808 28.38 44.86 -33.64
N GLY A 809 28.42 46.05 -33.05
CA GLY A 809 27.47 47.13 -33.27
C GLY A 809 26.07 46.94 -32.64
N SER A 810 25.95 46.12 -31.66
CA SER A 810 24.66 45.80 -30.99
C SER A 810 24.25 46.83 -29.91
N GLY A 811 25.06 47.81 -29.58
CA GLY A 811 24.86 48.72 -28.44
C GLY A 811 24.90 47.99 -27.08
N GLN A 812 25.38 46.75 -27.08
CA GLN A 812 25.52 45.93 -25.85
C GLN A 812 26.95 46.10 -25.29
N PHE A 813 27.00 46.12 -23.94
CA PHE A 813 28.27 46.15 -23.21
C PHE A 813 28.66 44.78 -22.74
N ARG A 814 29.99 44.41 -22.92
CA ARG A 814 30.60 43.20 -22.46
C ARG A 814 31.67 43.51 -21.42
N TYR A 815 31.83 42.64 -20.43
CA TYR A 815 32.94 42.71 -19.49
C TYR A 815 34.24 42.33 -20.17
N TYR A 816 35.33 42.95 -19.79
CA TYR A 816 36.67 42.51 -20.11
C TYR A 816 36.88 41.10 -19.60
N ARG A 817 37.66 40.28 -20.33
CA ARG A 817 37.97 38.91 -19.89
C ARG A 817 38.87 38.89 -18.65
N SER A 818 39.80 39.83 -18.54
CA SER A 818 40.62 40.07 -17.37
C SER A 818 41.12 41.51 -17.37
N LEU A 819 41.80 41.97 -16.33
CA LEU A 819 42.45 43.29 -16.32
C LEU A 819 43.56 43.48 -17.36
N SER A 820 44.04 42.35 -17.96
CA SER A 820 45.05 42.35 -19.01
C SER A 820 44.57 41.87 -20.40
N GLN A 821 43.31 41.45 -20.53
CA GLN A 821 42.77 40.92 -21.77
C GLN A 821 41.36 41.49 -22.02
N LYS A 822 41.14 42.02 -23.24
CA LYS A 822 39.87 42.63 -23.62
C LYS A 822 38.80 41.59 -23.94
N VAL A 823 39.12 40.53 -24.68
CA VAL A 823 38.24 39.44 -25.12
C VAL A 823 38.89 38.10 -24.79
#